data_9f8f8ecac8827b2905fd87984f793c36
#
_entry.id   9f8f8ecac8827b2905fd87984f793c36
#
_cell.length_a   1.000
_cell.length_b   1.000
_cell.length_c   1.000
_cell.angle_alpha   90.00
_cell.angle_beta   90.00
_cell.angle_gamma   90.00
#
_symmetry.space_group_name_H-M   'P 1'
#
loop_
_entity.id
_entity.type
_entity.pdbx_description
1 polymer ?
#
loop_
_entity_poly.entity_id
_entity_poly.type
_entity_poly.pdbx_seq_one_letter_code
_entity_poly.pdbx_strand_id
1 'polypeptide(L)'
;MAPDAVARTAVDQGAPGFYDSGLAPTPYMGWNTYYGLGAPTEKEVRSVADRLVSSGLRDSGYDIVWLDGGWQADNPRDAQGHLVANPDRFPSGIPALVSYLHKRGLRAGIYTDGGTYDGGKSCGLGSRGYYDQDARQFANWKIDAIKVDFLCGIGAKLDPGPAYKEFSDAVAKSGRRMLLNLCNPLTDDWGLPHTPEQDAHNTYVYAPAIADSWRTGTDIAWGTPSPGEWPNILRNMDANAWHPEAQGPGHYNDPDYLIPMRKMTDGSYELTQEESTSQFVMWAEMGSPLVLGSDPRTLSDSMLATLRNPEIIAVDQDPLAVQGVRVATDSAGDVYSKVLQGRGQRAVVLLNRSDQPAQRTVHFSDTGLGGPVRVRDLRARTDRGTHTGSYTVEVPAHGTAFLKLTGADVLPGTDLGVTATASPAVASGGAAFFRGPHGSLVEKADGRARDLGGPVHGGILGQPAVYASAGGRIDVFVRGDDSRAYRRIYADGRWGHWQSLGGQLADAPSVAFTDPAHWTLLATGTDGTVVQRGPASGWSSLGAPGDRQVYGRPSAAVDAQGRVHVAVRGAADDVWTRSRDTAGEWSGWTSLGGTVSGSPTLVAVGDTVLLYARAADYTLWQQRYAEGAWQGWSKRQEFPSAAFDGALGAVAGPEGAVDAVFRGVDGHVYRTRIK
;
A
#
# COMPACT_ATOMS: atom_id res chain seq x y z
N MET A 1 11.15 20.83 -31.84
CA MET A 1 11.87 21.33 -30.65
C MET A 1 11.49 20.38 -29.53
N ALA A 2 12.43 19.56 -29.09
CA ALA A 2 12.26 18.65 -27.98
C ALA A 2 12.12 19.47 -26.68
N PRO A 3 11.25 19.11 -25.73
CA PRO A 3 11.23 19.78 -24.44
C PRO A 3 12.51 19.44 -23.67
N ASP A 4 13.15 20.47 -23.13
CA ASP A 4 14.35 20.37 -22.32
C ASP A 4 14.21 19.35 -21.20
N ALA A 5 15.16 18.43 -21.15
CA ALA A 5 15.35 17.53 -20.02
C ALA A 5 15.73 18.38 -18.80
N VAL A 6 14.76 18.59 -17.91
CA VAL A 6 15.03 19.13 -16.58
C VAL A 6 15.99 18.15 -15.90
N ALA A 7 17.23 18.61 -15.69
CA ALA A 7 18.21 17.85 -14.93
C ALA A 7 17.61 17.54 -13.55
N ARG A 8 17.25 16.28 -13.33
CA ARG A 8 16.86 15.77 -12.00
C ARG A 8 18.09 15.86 -11.11
N THR A 9 18.10 16.83 -10.22
CA THR A 9 18.99 16.81 -9.04
C THR A 9 18.88 15.44 -8.39
N ALA A 10 20.01 14.91 -7.92
CA ALA A 10 20.10 13.61 -7.27
C ALA A 10 18.91 13.39 -6.35
N VAL A 11 18.09 12.37 -6.66
CA VAL A 11 16.97 11.97 -5.82
C VAL A 11 17.57 11.60 -4.48
N ASP A 12 17.17 12.34 -3.46
CA ASP A 12 17.52 12.11 -2.06
C ASP A 12 17.17 10.64 -1.75
N GLN A 13 18.12 9.94 -1.14
CA GLN A 13 17.97 8.53 -0.78
C GLN A 13 16.66 8.35 -0.02
N GLY A 14 15.79 7.46 -0.47
CA GLY A 14 14.41 7.26 -0.05
C GLY A 14 14.16 7.51 1.43
N ALA A 15 13.00 8.05 1.75
CA ALA A 15 12.63 8.37 3.13
C ALA A 15 12.95 7.20 4.06
N PRO A 16 13.70 7.38 5.13
CA PRO A 16 14.10 6.30 6.02
C PRO A 16 12.86 5.49 6.48
N GLY A 17 12.82 4.20 6.22
CA GLY A 17 11.76 3.29 6.66
C GLY A 17 10.89 2.66 5.58
N PHE A 18 11.07 3.05 4.32
CA PHE A 18 10.50 2.34 3.17
C PHE A 18 11.62 1.99 2.20
N TYR A 19 11.57 0.78 1.63
CA TYR A 19 12.42 0.42 0.52
C TYR A 19 11.96 1.22 -0.71
N ASP A 20 12.88 1.84 -1.40
CA ASP A 20 12.64 2.48 -2.69
C ASP A 20 13.89 2.33 -3.54
N SER A 21 13.80 1.51 -4.57
CA SER A 21 14.89 1.36 -5.55
C SER A 21 15.13 2.64 -6.34
N GLY A 22 14.12 3.54 -6.39
CA GLY A 22 14.07 4.71 -7.26
C GLY A 22 13.86 4.35 -8.74
N LEU A 23 13.50 3.09 -9.03
CA LEU A 23 13.29 2.59 -10.40
C LEU A 23 11.82 2.50 -10.78
N ALA A 24 10.91 2.66 -9.82
CA ALA A 24 9.47 2.64 -10.00
C ALA A 24 8.79 3.84 -9.29
N PRO A 25 9.03 5.08 -9.71
CA PRO A 25 8.38 6.26 -9.10
C PRO A 25 6.85 6.27 -9.31
N THR A 26 6.39 5.55 -10.32
CA THR A 26 5.00 5.18 -10.62
C THR A 26 4.95 3.68 -10.85
N PRO A 27 3.76 3.03 -10.85
CA PRO A 27 3.66 1.60 -11.09
C PRO A 27 4.42 1.19 -12.36
N TYR A 28 5.25 0.17 -12.26
CA TYR A 28 6.01 -0.29 -13.42
C TYR A 28 5.12 -1.07 -14.40
N MET A 29 5.52 -1.08 -15.66
CA MET A 29 4.79 -1.75 -16.73
C MET A 29 5.72 -2.71 -17.47
N GLY A 30 5.18 -3.84 -17.95
CA GLY A 30 6.00 -4.82 -18.62
C GLY A 30 5.26 -6.04 -19.13
N TRP A 31 6.02 -7.10 -19.35
CA TRP A 31 5.53 -8.41 -19.75
C TRP A 31 6.29 -9.51 -19.00
N ASN A 32 5.56 -10.53 -18.56
CA ASN A 32 6.12 -11.71 -17.87
C ASN A 32 5.86 -12.98 -18.67
N THR A 33 6.84 -13.88 -18.68
CA THR A 33 6.81 -15.10 -19.50
C THR A 33 5.82 -16.15 -19.00
N TYR A 34 5.45 -16.15 -17.71
CA TYR A 34 4.84 -17.31 -17.04
C TYR A 34 3.54 -17.77 -17.68
N TYR A 35 2.51 -16.92 -17.72
CA TYR A 35 1.19 -17.31 -18.22
C TYR A 35 1.12 -17.45 -19.73
N GLY A 36 1.96 -16.73 -20.47
CA GLY A 36 1.95 -16.75 -21.94
C GLY A 36 2.80 -17.85 -22.55
N LEU A 37 3.92 -18.21 -21.91
CA LEU A 37 4.91 -19.14 -22.48
C LEU A 37 5.31 -20.28 -21.53
N GLY A 38 5.05 -20.15 -20.22
CA GLY A 38 5.55 -21.10 -19.22
C GLY A 38 7.09 -21.08 -19.13
N ALA A 39 7.74 -22.14 -19.58
CA ALA A 39 9.20 -22.25 -19.63
C ALA A 39 9.73 -21.85 -21.02
N PRO A 40 9.99 -20.54 -21.28
CA PRO A 40 10.31 -20.02 -22.60
C PRO A 40 11.71 -20.38 -23.05
N THR A 41 11.93 -20.28 -24.36
CA THR A 41 13.26 -20.26 -24.99
C THR A 41 13.75 -18.83 -25.19
N GLU A 42 15.06 -18.65 -25.29
CA GLU A 42 15.69 -17.37 -25.66
C GLU A 42 15.08 -16.78 -26.95
N LYS A 43 14.81 -17.64 -27.94
CA LYS A 43 14.21 -17.24 -29.22
C LYS A 43 12.80 -16.66 -29.03
N GLU A 44 11.99 -17.26 -28.19
CA GLU A 44 10.63 -16.77 -27.91
C GLU A 44 10.67 -15.44 -27.16
N VAL A 45 11.51 -15.31 -26.12
CA VAL A 45 11.66 -14.05 -25.39
C VAL A 45 12.11 -12.92 -26.31
N ARG A 46 13.09 -13.18 -27.19
CA ARG A 46 13.53 -12.20 -28.19
C ARG A 46 12.40 -11.81 -29.16
N SER A 47 11.60 -12.78 -29.61
CA SER A 47 10.45 -12.54 -30.48
C SER A 47 9.37 -11.68 -29.80
N VAL A 48 9.07 -11.92 -28.52
CA VAL A 48 8.16 -11.09 -27.75
C VAL A 48 8.72 -9.69 -27.53
N ALA A 49 10.02 -9.57 -27.20
CA ALA A 49 10.68 -8.27 -27.06
C ALA A 49 10.59 -7.42 -28.35
N ASP A 50 10.79 -8.05 -29.52
CA ASP A 50 10.60 -7.40 -30.82
C ASP A 50 9.14 -6.99 -31.06
N ARG A 51 8.18 -7.80 -30.59
CA ARG A 51 6.75 -7.47 -30.66
C ARG A 51 6.38 -6.31 -29.75
N LEU A 52 6.88 -6.24 -28.51
CA LEU A 52 6.67 -5.10 -27.63
C LEU A 52 7.10 -3.78 -28.27
N VAL A 53 8.25 -3.79 -28.96
CA VAL A 53 8.73 -2.62 -29.70
C VAL A 53 7.85 -2.33 -30.92
N SER A 54 7.62 -3.32 -31.78
CA SER A 54 6.93 -3.12 -33.06
C SER A 54 5.44 -2.80 -32.91
N SER A 55 4.80 -3.25 -31.82
CA SER A 55 3.40 -2.93 -31.52
C SER A 55 3.20 -1.57 -30.85
N GLY A 56 4.28 -0.89 -30.41
CA GLY A 56 4.23 0.36 -29.66
C GLY A 56 3.92 0.18 -28.17
N LEU A 57 3.85 -1.04 -27.65
CA LEU A 57 3.65 -1.29 -26.21
C LEU A 57 4.81 -0.72 -25.38
N ARG A 58 6.09 -0.96 -25.82
CA ARG A 58 7.25 -0.34 -25.16
C ARG A 58 7.11 1.18 -25.04
N ASP A 59 6.74 1.84 -26.12
CA ASP A 59 6.62 3.31 -26.18
C ASP A 59 5.43 3.82 -25.33
N SER A 60 4.51 2.93 -24.99
CA SER A 60 3.40 3.20 -24.06
C SER A 60 3.77 2.91 -22.59
N GLY A 61 5.01 2.44 -22.30
CA GLY A 61 5.49 2.20 -20.94
C GLY A 61 5.76 0.75 -20.57
N TYR A 62 5.34 -0.25 -21.37
CA TYR A 62 5.60 -1.67 -21.11
C TYR A 62 7.05 -2.02 -21.43
N ASP A 63 7.96 -1.60 -20.57
CA ASP A 63 9.39 -1.63 -20.86
C ASP A 63 10.18 -2.72 -20.11
N ILE A 64 9.58 -3.46 -19.16
CA ILE A 64 10.24 -4.58 -18.48
C ILE A 64 9.84 -5.91 -19.10
N VAL A 65 10.83 -6.72 -19.46
CA VAL A 65 10.66 -8.12 -19.87
C VAL A 65 11.10 -9.01 -18.73
N TRP A 66 10.13 -9.64 -18.06
CA TRP A 66 10.37 -10.53 -16.94
C TRP A 66 10.55 -11.97 -17.39
N LEU A 67 11.71 -12.53 -17.13
CA LEU A 67 11.99 -13.95 -17.27
C LEU A 67 11.59 -14.64 -15.96
N ASP A 68 10.41 -15.24 -15.95
CA ASP A 68 9.85 -15.95 -14.78
C ASP A 68 10.52 -17.32 -14.59
N GLY A 69 10.04 -18.13 -13.65
CA GLY A 69 10.52 -19.47 -13.37
C GLY A 69 10.70 -20.32 -14.63
N GLY A 70 11.63 -21.28 -14.58
CA GLY A 70 11.92 -22.14 -15.70
C GLY A 70 13.05 -21.67 -16.61
N TRP A 71 13.76 -20.59 -16.31
CA TRP A 71 14.97 -20.20 -17.05
C TRP A 71 16.21 -21.01 -16.62
N GLN A 72 16.20 -21.59 -15.42
CA GLN A 72 17.31 -22.29 -14.83
C GLN A 72 17.55 -23.66 -15.49
N ALA A 73 18.77 -24.17 -15.37
CA ALA A 73 19.11 -25.57 -15.67
C ALA A 73 18.47 -26.53 -14.64
N ASP A 74 18.34 -27.79 -14.98
CA ASP A 74 17.85 -28.84 -14.07
C ASP A 74 18.73 -28.95 -12.81
N ASN A 75 20.04 -28.75 -12.98
CA ASN A 75 20.96 -28.47 -11.89
C ASN A 75 21.24 -26.95 -11.90
N PRO A 76 20.55 -26.17 -11.04
CA PRO A 76 20.52 -24.71 -11.18
C PRO A 76 21.79 -24.02 -10.72
N ARG A 77 22.78 -24.72 -10.15
CA ARG A 77 24.04 -24.15 -9.65
C ARG A 77 25.26 -24.91 -10.15
N ASP A 78 26.32 -24.16 -10.46
CA ASP A 78 27.63 -24.70 -10.77
C ASP A 78 28.39 -25.13 -9.49
N ALA A 79 29.61 -25.64 -9.65
CA ALA A 79 30.47 -26.08 -8.56
C ALA A 79 30.88 -24.96 -7.59
N GLN A 80 30.77 -23.71 -8.01
CA GLN A 80 31.03 -22.50 -7.23
C GLN A 80 29.73 -21.90 -6.62
N GLY A 81 28.59 -22.54 -6.86
CA GLY A 81 27.29 -22.13 -6.35
C GLY A 81 26.60 -21.05 -7.20
N HIS A 82 27.15 -20.64 -8.34
CA HIS A 82 26.52 -19.66 -9.23
C HIS A 82 25.31 -20.28 -9.95
N LEU A 83 24.31 -19.42 -10.18
CA LEU A 83 23.12 -19.81 -10.94
C LEU A 83 23.46 -20.06 -12.42
N VAL A 84 22.89 -21.13 -12.96
CA VAL A 84 23.11 -21.57 -14.35
C VAL A 84 21.80 -21.57 -15.12
N ALA A 85 21.79 -20.89 -16.26
CA ALA A 85 20.66 -20.95 -17.18
C ALA A 85 20.62 -22.31 -17.89
N ASN A 86 19.42 -22.74 -18.29
CA ASN A 86 19.26 -23.95 -19.10
C ASN A 86 19.93 -23.75 -20.47
N PRO A 87 20.97 -24.52 -20.81
CA PRO A 87 21.78 -24.27 -22.01
C PRO A 87 21.00 -24.54 -23.31
N ASP A 88 20.01 -25.44 -23.28
CA ASP A 88 19.22 -25.76 -24.49
C ASP A 88 18.19 -24.63 -24.77
N ARG A 89 17.66 -24.04 -23.71
CA ARG A 89 16.69 -22.95 -23.84
C ARG A 89 17.35 -21.57 -24.00
N PHE A 90 18.48 -21.35 -23.34
CA PHE A 90 19.24 -20.08 -23.36
C PHE A 90 20.69 -20.29 -23.80
N PRO A 91 20.92 -20.72 -25.04
CA PRO A 91 22.27 -21.09 -25.53
C PRO A 91 23.27 -19.93 -25.52
N SER A 92 22.80 -18.67 -25.58
CA SER A 92 23.67 -17.50 -25.49
C SER A 92 23.90 -17.02 -24.04
N GLY A 93 23.17 -17.58 -23.08
CA GLY A 93 23.18 -17.19 -21.67
C GLY A 93 22.39 -15.92 -21.37
N ILE A 94 22.08 -15.74 -20.09
CA ILE A 94 21.26 -14.59 -19.61
C ILE A 94 21.91 -13.23 -19.92
N PRO A 95 23.24 -13.02 -19.77
CA PRO A 95 23.86 -11.73 -20.10
C PRO A 95 23.67 -11.30 -21.56
N ALA A 96 23.68 -12.26 -22.50
CA ALA A 96 23.46 -11.96 -23.91
C ALA A 96 21.99 -11.57 -24.18
N LEU A 97 21.04 -12.22 -23.52
CA LEU A 97 19.62 -11.85 -23.57
C LEU A 97 19.40 -10.45 -22.98
N VAL A 98 19.95 -10.16 -21.80
CA VAL A 98 19.87 -8.82 -21.17
C VAL A 98 20.41 -7.75 -22.10
N SER A 99 21.59 -7.98 -22.72
CA SER A 99 22.16 -7.05 -23.70
C SER A 99 21.25 -6.85 -24.93
N TYR A 100 20.54 -7.89 -25.34
CA TYR A 100 19.59 -7.83 -26.46
C TYR A 100 18.37 -6.95 -26.08
N LEU A 101 17.84 -7.08 -24.85
CA LEU A 101 16.72 -6.29 -24.34
C LEU A 101 17.12 -4.81 -24.20
N HIS A 102 18.26 -4.53 -23.57
CA HIS A 102 18.74 -3.16 -23.36
C HIS A 102 18.96 -2.42 -24.70
N LYS A 103 19.47 -3.09 -25.73
CA LYS A 103 19.61 -2.49 -27.08
C LYS A 103 18.28 -2.06 -27.70
N ARG A 104 17.14 -2.56 -27.20
CA ARG A 104 15.78 -2.23 -27.62
C ARG A 104 15.09 -1.22 -26.72
N GLY A 105 15.81 -0.69 -25.71
CA GLY A 105 15.24 0.18 -24.69
C GLY A 105 14.28 -0.55 -23.75
N LEU A 106 14.47 -1.87 -23.58
CA LEU A 106 13.73 -2.69 -22.63
C LEU A 106 14.61 -3.01 -21.43
N ARG A 107 14.03 -3.05 -20.25
CA ARG A 107 14.65 -3.51 -19.01
C ARG A 107 14.50 -5.03 -18.88
N ALA A 108 15.42 -5.68 -18.16
CA ALA A 108 15.41 -7.12 -17.94
C ALA A 108 15.03 -7.46 -16.51
N GLY A 109 13.93 -8.19 -16.33
CA GLY A 109 13.53 -8.79 -15.06
C GLY A 109 13.89 -10.27 -15.00
N ILE A 110 14.13 -10.81 -13.81
CA ILE A 110 14.44 -12.22 -13.57
C ILE A 110 13.72 -12.75 -12.33
N TYR A 111 13.46 -14.06 -12.31
CA TYR A 111 12.82 -14.77 -11.21
C TYR A 111 13.85 -15.48 -10.33
N THR A 112 13.57 -15.49 -9.03
CA THR A 112 14.18 -16.40 -8.05
C THR A 112 13.16 -16.74 -6.97
N ASP A 113 13.55 -17.56 -5.97
CA ASP A 113 12.75 -17.90 -4.80
C ASP A 113 13.54 -17.64 -3.51
N GLY A 114 12.89 -17.01 -2.53
CA GLY A 114 13.49 -16.65 -1.25
C GLY A 114 13.77 -17.83 -0.30
N GLY A 115 13.31 -19.03 -0.63
CA GLY A 115 13.47 -20.20 0.22
C GLY A 115 14.66 -21.09 -0.12
N THR A 116 14.69 -22.26 0.49
CA THR A 116 15.76 -23.24 0.34
C THR A 116 15.50 -24.16 -0.84
N TYR A 117 16.47 -24.32 -1.72
CA TYR A 117 16.41 -25.31 -2.79
C TYR A 117 16.36 -26.75 -2.23
N ASP A 118 15.39 -27.52 -2.68
CA ASP A 118 15.10 -28.88 -2.18
C ASP A 118 15.45 -29.99 -3.21
N GLY A 119 16.25 -29.69 -4.21
CA GLY A 119 16.59 -30.62 -5.29
C GLY A 119 15.51 -30.72 -6.36
N GLY A 120 14.62 -29.73 -6.47
CA GLY A 120 13.54 -29.69 -7.47
C GLY A 120 12.32 -30.53 -7.12
N LYS A 121 12.13 -30.89 -5.84
CA LYS A 121 11.00 -31.71 -5.38
C LYS A 121 9.72 -30.90 -5.21
N SER A 122 9.83 -29.72 -4.64
CA SER A 122 8.70 -28.82 -4.37
C SER A 122 8.90 -27.42 -4.97
N CYS A 123 10.12 -27.06 -5.33
CA CYS A 123 10.44 -25.79 -5.99
C CYS A 123 11.57 -25.94 -6.99
N GLY A 124 11.59 -25.08 -8.01
CA GLY A 124 12.61 -25.12 -9.06
C GLY A 124 13.93 -24.46 -8.68
N LEU A 125 13.91 -23.48 -7.76
CA LEU A 125 15.09 -22.71 -7.37
C LEU A 125 14.88 -22.06 -6.01
N GLY A 126 15.79 -22.33 -5.06
CA GLY A 126 15.88 -21.65 -3.78
C GLY A 126 17.20 -20.89 -3.66
N SER A 127 17.11 -19.61 -3.29
CA SER A 127 18.27 -18.73 -3.12
C SER A 127 18.79 -18.64 -1.68
N ARG A 128 18.07 -19.21 -0.71
CA ARG A 128 18.51 -19.18 0.69
C ARG A 128 19.89 -19.82 0.88
N GLY A 129 20.77 -19.09 1.58
CA GLY A 129 22.18 -19.45 1.74
C GLY A 129 23.09 -18.91 0.64
N TYR A 130 22.51 -18.30 -0.41
CA TYR A 130 23.22 -17.70 -1.55
C TYR A 130 22.76 -16.28 -1.84
N TYR A 131 21.96 -15.62 -0.99
CA TYR A 131 21.35 -14.30 -1.27
C TYR A 131 22.38 -13.28 -1.76
N ASP A 132 23.49 -13.11 -1.04
CA ASP A 132 24.56 -12.17 -1.43
C ASP A 132 25.22 -12.54 -2.75
N GLN A 133 25.36 -13.84 -3.03
CA GLN A 133 25.99 -14.34 -4.27
C GLN A 133 25.06 -14.14 -5.45
N ASP A 134 23.78 -14.51 -5.30
CA ASP A 134 22.77 -14.41 -6.35
C ASP A 134 22.48 -12.94 -6.70
N ALA A 135 22.32 -12.07 -5.68
CA ALA A 135 22.15 -10.64 -5.88
C ALA A 135 23.33 -10.01 -6.64
N ARG A 136 24.57 -10.38 -6.30
CA ARG A 136 25.76 -9.93 -7.03
C ARG A 136 25.80 -10.49 -8.45
N GLN A 137 25.39 -11.73 -8.66
CA GLN A 137 25.32 -12.34 -9.99
C GLN A 137 24.31 -11.63 -10.89
N PHE A 138 23.11 -11.32 -10.37
CA PHE A 138 22.10 -10.53 -11.08
C PHE A 138 22.60 -9.11 -11.39
N ALA A 139 23.29 -8.48 -10.47
CA ALA A 139 23.93 -7.18 -10.70
C ALA A 139 24.96 -7.23 -11.81
N ASN A 140 25.82 -8.27 -11.83
CA ASN A 140 26.83 -8.51 -12.88
C ASN A 140 26.19 -8.79 -14.24
N TRP A 141 25.06 -9.47 -14.30
CA TRP A 141 24.28 -9.70 -15.50
C TRP A 141 23.50 -8.46 -15.96
N LYS A 142 23.54 -7.36 -15.17
CA LYS A 142 22.84 -6.10 -15.42
C LYS A 142 21.32 -6.25 -15.42
N ILE A 143 20.81 -7.13 -14.58
CA ILE A 143 19.38 -7.26 -14.30
C ILE A 143 18.85 -5.94 -13.73
N ASP A 144 17.64 -5.54 -14.10
CA ASP A 144 16.98 -4.30 -13.71
C ASP A 144 15.87 -4.54 -12.66
N ALA A 145 15.32 -5.76 -12.63
CA ALA A 145 14.22 -6.11 -11.76
C ALA A 145 14.28 -7.58 -11.33
N ILE A 146 13.85 -7.89 -10.11
CA ILE A 146 13.84 -9.25 -9.56
C ILE A 146 12.46 -9.54 -9.01
N LYS A 147 11.84 -10.65 -9.46
CA LYS A 147 10.68 -11.27 -8.80
C LYS A 147 11.20 -12.36 -7.86
N VAL A 148 10.81 -12.27 -6.61
CA VAL A 148 11.18 -13.25 -5.58
C VAL A 148 9.93 -13.99 -5.12
N ASP A 149 9.86 -15.27 -5.43
CA ASP A 149 8.80 -16.18 -5.00
C ASP A 149 9.09 -16.76 -3.61
N PHE A 150 8.19 -17.60 -3.09
CA PHE A 150 8.34 -18.21 -1.78
C PHE A 150 7.93 -19.69 -1.71
N LEU A 151 7.75 -20.38 -2.82
CA LEU A 151 7.38 -21.79 -2.86
C LEU A 151 8.38 -22.68 -2.11
N CYS A 152 9.67 -22.42 -2.30
CA CYS A 152 10.75 -23.08 -1.56
C CYS A 152 10.74 -22.67 -0.08
N GLY A 153 10.32 -21.45 0.23
CA GLY A 153 10.17 -20.96 1.60
C GLY A 153 9.09 -21.70 2.36
N ILE A 154 7.93 -21.91 1.73
CA ILE A 154 6.83 -22.72 2.30
C ILE A 154 7.30 -24.15 2.58
N GLY A 155 7.92 -24.80 1.59
CA GLY A 155 8.47 -26.14 1.73
C GLY A 155 9.48 -26.27 2.86
N ALA A 156 10.26 -25.23 3.11
CA ALA A 156 11.24 -25.14 4.19
C ALA A 156 10.67 -24.58 5.50
N LYS A 157 9.37 -24.24 5.56
CA LYS A 157 8.67 -23.65 6.72
C LYS A 157 9.36 -22.38 7.24
N LEU A 158 9.75 -21.51 6.34
CA LEU A 158 10.40 -20.24 6.69
C LEU A 158 9.34 -19.15 6.95
N ASP A 159 9.69 -18.21 7.83
CA ASP A 159 8.97 -16.94 7.95
C ASP A 159 9.32 -16.06 6.73
N PRO A 160 8.36 -15.66 5.91
CA PRO A 160 8.63 -14.88 4.69
C PRO A 160 9.17 -13.48 4.98
N GLY A 161 8.70 -12.79 6.01
CA GLY A 161 9.15 -11.43 6.32
C GLY A 161 10.67 -11.33 6.52
N PRO A 162 11.26 -12.05 7.48
CA PRO A 162 12.71 -12.09 7.67
C PRO A 162 13.49 -12.61 6.47
N ALA A 163 12.99 -13.63 5.77
CA ALA A 163 13.69 -14.20 4.61
C ALA A 163 13.75 -13.22 3.44
N TYR A 164 12.63 -12.57 3.10
CA TYR A 164 12.60 -11.53 2.08
C TYR A 164 13.44 -10.31 2.46
N LYS A 165 13.44 -9.92 3.75
CA LYS A 165 14.29 -8.83 4.21
C LYS A 165 15.77 -9.14 4.01
N GLU A 166 16.21 -10.35 4.34
CA GLU A 166 17.61 -10.77 4.13
C GLU A 166 18.00 -10.71 2.65
N PHE A 167 17.10 -11.13 1.75
CA PHE A 167 17.32 -11.02 0.30
C PHE A 167 17.34 -9.55 -0.15
N SER A 168 16.43 -8.71 0.32
CA SER A 168 16.40 -7.27 0.03
C SER A 168 17.70 -6.58 0.47
N ASP A 169 18.21 -6.91 1.66
CA ASP A 169 19.48 -6.42 2.17
C ASP A 169 20.66 -6.86 1.26
N ALA A 170 20.62 -8.06 0.72
CA ALA A 170 21.61 -8.56 -0.24
C ALA A 170 21.54 -7.81 -1.57
N VAL A 171 20.35 -7.53 -2.08
CA VAL A 171 20.15 -6.70 -3.28
C VAL A 171 20.70 -5.29 -3.06
N ALA A 172 20.43 -4.67 -1.93
CA ALA A 172 20.97 -3.34 -1.59
C ALA A 172 22.50 -3.31 -1.55
N LYS A 173 23.14 -4.41 -1.11
CA LYS A 173 24.61 -4.57 -1.06
C LYS A 173 25.24 -4.99 -2.39
N SER A 174 24.47 -5.37 -3.42
CA SER A 174 24.97 -5.91 -4.69
C SER A 174 25.76 -4.89 -5.52
N GLY A 175 25.64 -3.61 -5.24
CA GLY A 175 26.25 -2.50 -5.98
C GLY A 175 25.45 -2.03 -7.18
N ARG A 176 24.25 -2.61 -7.43
CA ARG A 176 23.32 -2.21 -8.48
C ARG A 176 21.92 -2.03 -7.90
N ARG A 177 21.24 -0.95 -8.27
CA ARG A 177 19.81 -0.81 -8.00
C ARG A 177 19.02 -1.77 -8.89
N MET A 178 18.14 -2.54 -8.29
CA MET A 178 17.23 -3.45 -8.99
C MET A 178 15.85 -3.31 -8.34
N LEU A 179 14.79 -3.21 -9.14
CA LEU A 179 13.42 -3.23 -8.68
C LEU A 179 13.13 -4.60 -8.05
N LEU A 180 12.46 -4.60 -6.91
CA LEU A 180 12.14 -5.82 -6.18
C LEU A 180 10.63 -6.02 -6.08
N ASN A 181 10.14 -7.14 -6.65
CA ASN A 181 8.76 -7.62 -6.53
C ASN A 181 8.73 -8.88 -5.67
N LEU A 182 7.89 -8.91 -4.63
CA LEU A 182 7.70 -10.07 -3.77
C LEU A 182 6.43 -10.82 -4.15
N CYS A 183 6.55 -12.09 -4.43
CA CYS A 183 5.42 -12.97 -4.73
C CYS A 183 5.22 -13.95 -3.57
N ASN A 184 4.40 -13.57 -2.60
CA ASN A 184 4.10 -14.41 -1.45
C ASN A 184 2.84 -15.26 -1.72
N PRO A 185 2.95 -16.60 -1.80
CA PRO A 185 1.81 -17.47 -1.97
C PRO A 185 0.98 -17.71 -0.69
N LEU A 186 1.44 -17.23 0.47
CA LEU A 186 0.71 -17.35 1.74
C LEU A 186 -0.32 -16.23 1.86
N THR A 187 -1.30 -16.21 0.97
CA THR A 187 -2.44 -15.30 1.00
C THR A 187 -3.71 -16.07 1.29
N ASP A 188 -4.73 -15.37 1.77
CA ASP A 188 -6.02 -15.94 2.16
C ASP A 188 -6.74 -16.68 1.03
N ASP A 189 -6.40 -16.34 -0.21
CA ASP A 189 -7.08 -16.83 -1.41
C ASP A 189 -6.70 -18.25 -1.82
N TRP A 190 -5.77 -18.89 -1.14
CA TRP A 190 -5.41 -20.28 -1.40
C TRP A 190 -6.43 -21.27 -0.84
N GLY A 191 -7.60 -20.81 -0.41
CA GLY A 191 -8.64 -21.63 0.20
C GLY A 191 -8.24 -22.16 1.57
N LEU A 192 -7.20 -21.60 2.16
CA LEU A 192 -6.78 -21.88 3.52
C LEU A 192 -7.59 -21.00 4.48
N PRO A 193 -8.01 -21.51 5.64
CA PRO A 193 -8.70 -20.69 6.62
C PRO A 193 -7.80 -19.56 7.11
N HIS A 194 -8.36 -18.39 7.36
CA HIS A 194 -7.68 -17.33 8.08
C HIS A 194 -7.16 -17.85 9.41
N THR A 195 -5.86 -17.95 9.54
CA THR A 195 -5.18 -18.30 10.77
C THR A 195 -4.27 -17.15 11.19
N PRO A 196 -3.99 -16.99 12.49
CA PRO A 196 -3.05 -15.96 12.96
C PRO A 196 -1.69 -16.05 12.26
N GLU A 197 -1.26 -17.25 11.93
CA GLU A 197 -0.01 -17.52 11.24
C GLU A 197 -0.04 -17.00 9.79
N GLN A 198 -1.15 -17.17 9.08
CA GLN A 198 -1.31 -16.64 7.72
C GLN A 198 -1.41 -15.12 7.71
N ASP A 199 -2.19 -14.54 8.63
CA ASP A 199 -2.33 -13.10 8.75
C ASP A 199 -0.97 -12.41 9.01
N ALA A 200 -0.10 -13.06 9.81
CA ALA A 200 1.25 -12.57 10.08
C ALA A 200 2.17 -12.60 8.85
N HIS A 201 1.86 -13.44 7.87
CA HIS A 201 2.67 -13.64 6.68
C HIS A 201 2.18 -12.86 5.46
N ASN A 202 1.09 -12.11 5.58
CA ASN A 202 0.58 -11.26 4.51
C ASN A 202 1.61 -10.18 4.12
N THR A 203 1.83 -10.04 2.82
CA THR A 203 2.91 -9.20 2.29
C THR A 203 2.79 -7.74 2.67
N TYR A 204 1.60 -7.18 2.75
CA TYR A 204 1.38 -5.78 3.16
C TYR A 204 1.89 -5.46 4.58
N VAL A 205 2.13 -6.47 5.42
CA VAL A 205 2.64 -6.29 6.80
C VAL A 205 4.12 -5.86 6.80
N TYR A 206 4.93 -6.42 5.90
CA TYR A 206 6.39 -6.23 5.89
C TYR A 206 6.94 -5.68 4.56
N ALA A 207 6.28 -5.97 3.45
CA ALA A 207 6.80 -5.65 2.12
C ALA A 207 6.99 -4.15 1.83
N PRO A 208 6.13 -3.23 2.31
CA PRO A 208 6.36 -1.79 2.13
C PRO A 208 7.70 -1.29 2.64
N ALA A 209 8.30 -2.00 3.60
CA ALA A 209 9.62 -1.65 4.16
C ALA A 209 10.80 -2.26 3.39
N ILE A 210 10.55 -3.21 2.48
CA ILE A 210 11.63 -4.04 1.90
C ILE A 210 11.55 -4.27 0.38
N ALA A 211 10.50 -3.80 -0.30
CA ALA A 211 10.32 -4.03 -1.73
C ALA A 211 9.57 -2.88 -2.42
N ASP A 212 9.68 -2.79 -3.75
CA ASP A 212 8.94 -1.83 -4.57
C ASP A 212 7.50 -2.29 -4.86
N SER A 213 7.23 -3.59 -4.82
CA SER A 213 5.88 -4.14 -4.99
C SER A 213 5.75 -5.53 -4.37
N TRP A 214 4.54 -5.96 -4.13
CA TRP A 214 4.24 -7.26 -3.54
C TRP A 214 2.87 -7.77 -3.96
N ARG A 215 2.76 -9.08 -4.12
CA ARG A 215 1.51 -9.76 -4.42
C ARG A 215 0.56 -9.64 -3.23
N THR A 216 -0.69 -9.29 -3.54
CA THR A 216 -1.79 -9.15 -2.56
C THR A 216 -2.75 -10.33 -2.59
N GLY A 217 -2.67 -11.17 -3.61
CA GLY A 217 -3.48 -12.37 -3.78
C GLY A 217 -2.67 -13.52 -4.41
N THR A 218 -3.33 -14.66 -4.59
CA THR A 218 -2.78 -15.84 -5.27
C THR A 218 -2.65 -15.62 -6.77
N ASP A 219 -2.08 -16.62 -7.47
CA ASP A 219 -1.94 -16.58 -8.93
C ASP A 219 -3.30 -16.45 -9.62
N ILE A 220 -3.44 -15.46 -10.49
CA ILE A 220 -4.71 -15.13 -11.14
C ILE A 220 -5.16 -16.20 -12.14
N ALA A 221 -4.21 -16.87 -12.77
CA ALA A 221 -4.46 -17.96 -13.74
C ALA A 221 -4.20 -19.35 -13.13
N TRP A 222 -4.37 -19.48 -11.82
CA TRP A 222 -4.20 -20.73 -11.08
C TRP A 222 -5.26 -20.87 -9.98
N GLY A 223 -5.56 -22.13 -9.60
CA GLY A 223 -6.48 -22.42 -8.50
C GLY A 223 -7.91 -22.69 -8.98
N THR A 224 -8.83 -22.82 -8.04
CA THR A 224 -10.27 -23.03 -8.29
C THR A 224 -11.03 -21.72 -8.24
N PRO A 225 -12.11 -21.51 -9.03
CA PRO A 225 -12.77 -22.54 -9.84
C PRO A 225 -12.03 -22.93 -11.11
N SER A 226 -11.44 -21.99 -11.85
CA SER A 226 -10.65 -22.26 -13.04
C SER A 226 -9.61 -21.21 -13.25
N PRO A 227 -8.46 -21.56 -13.85
CA PRO A 227 -7.41 -20.59 -14.12
C PRO A 227 -7.92 -19.45 -15.02
N GLY A 228 -7.62 -18.21 -14.64
CA GLY A 228 -7.78 -17.04 -15.50
C GLY A 228 -9.19 -16.59 -15.84
N GLU A 229 -10.22 -17.22 -15.32
CA GLU A 229 -11.61 -16.83 -15.56
C GLU A 229 -11.98 -15.55 -14.79
N TRP A 230 -13.06 -14.90 -15.21
CA TRP A 230 -13.56 -13.66 -14.61
C TRP A 230 -13.69 -13.69 -13.08
N PRO A 231 -14.17 -14.77 -12.44
CA PRO A 231 -14.18 -14.87 -10.97
C PRO A 231 -12.80 -14.74 -10.32
N ASN A 232 -11.73 -15.23 -10.95
CA ASN A 232 -10.37 -15.10 -10.44
C ASN A 232 -9.87 -13.65 -10.56
N ILE A 233 -10.27 -12.93 -11.64
CA ILE A 233 -9.98 -11.50 -11.77
C ILE A 233 -10.61 -10.73 -10.60
N LEU A 234 -11.90 -11.00 -10.32
CA LEU A 234 -12.62 -10.36 -9.22
C LEU A 234 -12.01 -10.70 -7.86
N ARG A 235 -11.61 -11.95 -7.64
CA ARG A 235 -10.95 -12.40 -6.41
C ARG A 235 -9.66 -11.60 -6.14
N ASN A 236 -8.78 -11.52 -7.13
CA ASN A 236 -7.50 -10.81 -6.97
C ASN A 236 -7.70 -9.29 -6.84
N MET A 237 -8.67 -8.74 -7.57
CA MET A 237 -9.07 -7.35 -7.44
C MET A 237 -9.57 -7.05 -6.01
N ASP A 238 -10.44 -7.91 -5.47
CA ASP A 238 -10.98 -7.74 -4.12
C ASP A 238 -9.89 -7.87 -3.06
N ALA A 239 -8.98 -8.84 -3.19
CA ALA A 239 -7.82 -8.98 -2.30
C ALA A 239 -6.93 -7.72 -2.34
N ASN A 240 -6.68 -7.15 -3.52
CA ASN A 240 -5.87 -5.94 -3.68
C ASN A 240 -6.53 -4.68 -3.08
N ALA A 241 -7.86 -4.66 -3.00
CA ALA A 241 -8.62 -3.51 -2.50
C ALA A 241 -8.52 -3.31 -0.98
N TRP A 242 -8.03 -4.31 -0.22
CA TRP A 242 -8.07 -4.30 1.25
C TRP A 242 -7.08 -3.34 1.92
N HIS A 243 -5.88 -3.17 1.36
CA HIS A 243 -4.80 -2.40 1.99
C HIS A 243 -4.27 -1.28 1.09
N PRO A 244 -5.14 -0.36 0.63
CA PRO A 244 -4.71 0.76 -0.19
C PRO A 244 -3.70 1.68 0.53
N GLU A 245 -3.70 1.70 1.87
CA GLU A 245 -2.76 2.48 2.68
C GLU A 245 -1.32 1.93 2.65
N ALA A 246 -1.12 0.69 2.24
CA ALA A 246 0.21 0.12 2.08
C ALA A 246 0.91 0.65 0.83
N GLN A 247 0.13 1.13 -0.15
CA GLN A 247 0.64 1.66 -1.42
C GLN A 247 0.99 3.15 -1.33
N GLY A 248 2.00 3.54 -2.09
CA GLY A 248 2.44 4.92 -2.22
C GLY A 248 3.55 5.07 -3.25
N PRO A 249 4.13 6.27 -3.43
CA PRO A 249 5.22 6.46 -4.37
C PRO A 249 6.38 5.51 -4.11
N GLY A 250 6.73 4.69 -5.10
CA GLY A 250 7.81 3.69 -5.02
C GLY A 250 7.41 2.33 -4.45
N HIS A 251 6.14 2.13 -4.02
CA HIS A 251 5.69 0.84 -3.48
C HIS A 251 4.24 0.54 -3.84
N TYR A 252 3.98 -0.64 -4.38
CA TYR A 252 2.71 -0.96 -5.04
C TYR A 252 2.16 -2.32 -4.62
N ASN A 253 0.86 -2.33 -4.33
CA ASN A 253 0.06 -3.53 -4.27
C ASN A 253 -0.04 -4.14 -5.67
N ASP A 254 0.23 -5.44 -5.78
CA ASP A 254 0.28 -6.18 -7.04
C ASP A 254 -0.77 -7.30 -7.03
N PRO A 255 -1.91 -7.13 -7.74
CA PRO A 255 -2.95 -8.14 -7.84
C PRO A 255 -2.65 -9.25 -8.85
N ASP A 256 -1.41 -9.38 -9.30
CA ASP A 256 -0.94 -10.27 -10.35
C ASP A 256 -1.09 -9.72 -11.78
N TYR A 257 -0.63 -10.47 -12.76
CA TYR A 257 -0.49 -10.05 -14.14
C TYR A 257 -1.83 -9.85 -14.84
N LEU A 258 -1.83 -8.90 -15.76
CA LEU A 258 -2.88 -8.76 -16.75
C LEU A 258 -2.84 -9.96 -17.70
N ILE A 259 -3.98 -10.60 -17.94
CA ILE A 259 -4.11 -11.73 -18.87
C ILE A 259 -5.05 -11.42 -20.05
N PRO A 260 -4.87 -10.26 -20.73
CA PRO A 260 -5.78 -9.80 -21.75
C PRO A 260 -5.88 -10.85 -22.87
N MET A 261 -7.09 -11.37 -23.10
CA MET A 261 -7.36 -12.35 -24.15
C MET A 261 -6.30 -13.46 -24.23
N ARG A 262 -5.88 -13.99 -23.08
CA ARG A 262 -4.92 -15.09 -23.03
C ARG A 262 -5.47 -16.29 -23.81
N LYS A 263 -4.68 -16.78 -24.77
CA LYS A 263 -5.09 -17.87 -25.63
C LYS A 263 -4.77 -19.22 -24.99
N MET A 264 -5.78 -20.07 -24.87
CA MET A 264 -5.66 -21.43 -24.36
C MET A 264 -5.14 -22.40 -25.41
N THR A 265 -4.72 -23.58 -24.98
CA THR A 265 -4.18 -24.64 -25.87
C THR A 265 -5.22 -25.15 -26.89
N ASP A 266 -6.49 -25.10 -26.57
CA ASP A 266 -7.61 -25.44 -27.45
C ASP A 266 -7.98 -24.32 -28.45
N GLY A 267 -7.33 -23.16 -28.33
CA GLY A 267 -7.54 -21.98 -29.15
C GLY A 267 -8.61 -21.02 -28.65
N SER A 268 -9.31 -21.33 -27.56
CA SER A 268 -10.23 -20.40 -26.88
C SER A 268 -9.48 -19.29 -26.17
N TYR A 269 -10.22 -18.31 -25.65
CA TYR A 269 -9.68 -17.25 -24.80
C TYR A 269 -10.25 -17.39 -23.39
N GLU A 270 -9.42 -17.19 -22.35
CA GLU A 270 -9.84 -17.23 -20.94
C GLU A 270 -10.79 -16.08 -20.59
N LEU A 271 -10.52 -14.90 -21.13
CA LEU A 271 -11.33 -13.71 -20.94
C LEU A 271 -11.86 -13.20 -22.26
N THR A 272 -13.06 -12.67 -22.26
CA THR A 272 -13.56 -11.85 -23.36
C THR A 272 -12.77 -10.54 -23.49
N GLN A 273 -12.94 -9.83 -24.59
CA GLN A 273 -12.30 -8.52 -24.76
C GLN A 273 -12.82 -7.50 -23.74
N GLU A 274 -14.10 -7.56 -23.34
CA GLU A 274 -14.67 -6.67 -22.33
C GLU A 274 -14.08 -6.96 -20.94
N GLU A 275 -14.01 -8.22 -20.51
CA GLU A 275 -13.39 -8.63 -19.25
C GLU A 275 -11.90 -8.27 -19.21
N SER A 276 -11.18 -8.51 -20.31
CA SER A 276 -9.77 -8.09 -20.45
C SER A 276 -9.59 -6.57 -20.32
N THR A 277 -10.53 -5.81 -20.88
CA THR A 277 -10.52 -4.34 -20.74
C THR A 277 -10.85 -3.93 -19.32
N SER A 278 -11.79 -4.61 -18.67
CA SER A 278 -12.18 -4.34 -17.28
C SER A 278 -11.04 -4.65 -16.31
N GLN A 279 -10.31 -5.75 -16.50
CA GLN A 279 -9.11 -6.04 -15.74
C GLN A 279 -8.09 -4.90 -15.88
N PHE A 280 -7.77 -4.48 -17.09
CA PHE A 280 -6.82 -3.40 -17.35
C PHE A 280 -7.24 -2.07 -16.71
N VAL A 281 -8.52 -1.71 -16.83
CA VAL A 281 -9.09 -0.51 -16.21
C VAL A 281 -9.00 -0.56 -14.69
N MET A 282 -9.33 -1.70 -14.07
CA MET A 282 -9.29 -1.86 -12.62
C MET A 282 -7.87 -1.81 -12.08
N TRP A 283 -6.89 -2.46 -12.75
CA TRP A 283 -5.47 -2.35 -12.36
C TRP A 283 -4.98 -0.90 -12.43
N ALA A 284 -5.35 -0.17 -13.48
CA ALA A 284 -5.02 1.25 -13.62
C ALA A 284 -5.68 2.13 -12.54
N GLU A 285 -6.93 1.88 -12.19
CA GLU A 285 -7.62 2.58 -11.09
C GLU A 285 -6.95 2.29 -9.74
N MET A 286 -6.53 1.05 -9.53
CA MET A 286 -5.81 0.66 -8.31
C MET A 286 -4.36 1.15 -8.29
N GLY A 287 -3.82 1.64 -9.43
CA GLY A 287 -2.42 2.07 -9.54
C GLY A 287 -1.47 0.91 -9.29
N SER A 288 -1.80 -0.25 -9.80
CA SER A 288 -1.05 -1.50 -9.64
C SER A 288 -0.12 -1.75 -10.84
N PRO A 289 0.98 -2.51 -10.70
CA PRO A 289 1.85 -2.80 -11.83
C PRO A 289 1.10 -3.36 -13.03
N LEU A 290 1.28 -2.75 -14.21
CA LEU A 290 0.65 -3.18 -15.46
C LEU A 290 1.57 -4.17 -16.20
N VAL A 291 1.63 -5.40 -15.73
CA VAL A 291 2.46 -6.46 -16.31
C VAL A 291 1.60 -7.44 -17.09
N LEU A 292 1.83 -7.54 -18.39
CA LEU A 292 1.13 -8.48 -19.26
C LEU A 292 1.61 -9.92 -19.02
N GLY A 293 0.70 -10.84 -18.73
CA GLY A 293 0.97 -12.28 -18.67
C GLY A 293 0.60 -13.02 -19.97
N SER A 294 -0.22 -12.43 -20.83
CA SER A 294 -0.55 -13.00 -22.14
C SER A 294 0.59 -12.83 -23.12
N ASP A 295 0.67 -13.68 -24.13
CA ASP A 295 1.64 -13.54 -25.24
C ASP A 295 1.24 -12.36 -26.15
N PRO A 296 2.02 -11.25 -26.18
CA PRO A 296 1.69 -10.07 -26.98
C PRO A 296 1.67 -10.31 -28.49
N ARG A 297 2.22 -11.44 -28.95
CA ARG A 297 2.23 -11.82 -30.38
C ARG A 297 0.85 -12.29 -30.85
N THR A 298 0.00 -12.73 -29.92
CA THR A 298 -1.35 -13.27 -30.20
C THR A 298 -2.46 -12.26 -30.02
N LEU A 299 -2.18 -11.09 -29.46
CA LEU A 299 -3.17 -10.06 -29.18
C LEU A 299 -3.67 -9.39 -30.47
N SER A 300 -5.00 -9.14 -30.52
CA SER A 300 -5.63 -8.40 -31.61
C SER A 300 -5.21 -6.92 -31.61
N ASP A 301 -5.33 -6.26 -32.75
CA ASP A 301 -5.04 -4.82 -32.86
C ASP A 301 -5.97 -3.99 -31.98
N SER A 302 -7.24 -4.41 -31.78
CA SER A 302 -8.18 -3.75 -30.87
C SER A 302 -7.74 -3.86 -29.42
N MET A 303 -7.26 -5.04 -28.98
CA MET A 303 -6.74 -5.21 -27.62
C MET A 303 -5.44 -4.42 -27.42
N LEU A 304 -4.53 -4.45 -28.39
CA LEU A 304 -3.32 -3.63 -28.37
C LEU A 304 -3.65 -2.12 -28.29
N ALA A 305 -4.68 -1.65 -29.00
CA ALA A 305 -5.13 -0.26 -28.93
C ALA A 305 -5.67 0.09 -27.52
N THR A 306 -6.38 -0.84 -26.89
CA THR A 306 -6.86 -0.69 -25.50
C THR A 306 -5.69 -0.59 -24.53
N LEU A 307 -4.73 -1.51 -24.58
CA LEU A 307 -3.56 -1.54 -23.70
C LEU A 307 -2.63 -0.32 -23.88
N ARG A 308 -2.70 0.35 -25.01
CA ARG A 308 -1.96 1.59 -25.30
C ARG A 308 -2.78 2.85 -25.11
N ASN A 309 -3.99 2.78 -24.53
CA ASN A 309 -4.82 3.96 -24.30
C ASN A 309 -4.11 4.91 -23.34
N PRO A 310 -3.64 6.10 -23.78
CA PRO A 310 -2.82 6.97 -22.95
C PRO A 310 -3.59 7.59 -21.78
N GLU A 311 -4.93 7.66 -21.87
CA GLU A 311 -5.73 8.24 -20.79
C GLU A 311 -5.96 7.23 -19.65
N ILE A 312 -6.06 5.93 -19.96
CA ILE A 312 -6.08 4.86 -18.96
C ILE A 312 -4.71 4.75 -18.29
N ILE A 313 -3.64 4.71 -19.09
CA ILE A 313 -2.26 4.64 -18.57
C ILE A 313 -1.94 5.86 -17.70
N ALA A 314 -2.41 7.05 -18.06
CA ALA A 314 -2.17 8.26 -17.26
C ALA A 314 -2.83 8.21 -15.87
N VAL A 315 -3.90 7.46 -15.70
CA VAL A 315 -4.49 7.21 -14.36
C VAL A 315 -3.61 6.31 -13.53
N ASP A 316 -3.11 5.23 -14.13
CA ASP A 316 -2.16 4.33 -13.47
C ASP A 316 -0.88 5.05 -13.06
N GLN A 317 -0.33 5.83 -13.97
CA GLN A 317 0.93 6.55 -13.84
C GLN A 317 0.80 7.93 -13.14
N ASP A 318 -0.31 8.16 -12.43
CA ASP A 318 -0.49 9.42 -11.70
C ASP A 318 0.58 9.57 -10.60
N PRO A 319 1.29 10.72 -10.53
CA PRO A 319 2.43 10.91 -9.61
C PRO A 319 2.09 10.83 -8.12
N LEU A 320 0.82 10.94 -7.71
CA LEU A 320 0.42 10.71 -6.31
C LEU A 320 0.60 9.25 -5.91
N ALA A 321 0.58 8.33 -6.89
CA ALA A 321 0.72 6.89 -6.71
C ALA A 321 -0.21 6.30 -5.63
N VAL A 322 -1.36 6.91 -5.41
CA VAL A 322 -2.37 6.42 -4.48
C VAL A 322 -3.24 5.37 -5.16
N GLN A 323 -3.70 4.40 -4.41
CA GLN A 323 -4.62 3.39 -4.89
C GLN A 323 -6.05 3.95 -4.96
N GLY A 324 -6.81 3.61 -6.02
CA GLY A 324 -8.25 3.82 -6.08
C GLY A 324 -8.98 2.94 -5.07
N VAL A 325 -10.01 3.47 -4.45
CA VAL A 325 -10.75 2.81 -3.37
C VAL A 325 -12.22 2.67 -3.70
N ARG A 326 -12.86 1.62 -3.19
CA ARG A 326 -14.29 1.41 -3.34
C ARG A 326 -15.06 2.42 -2.51
N VAL A 327 -15.90 3.22 -3.16
CA VAL A 327 -16.67 4.30 -2.52
C VAL A 327 -18.18 4.00 -2.46
N ALA A 328 -18.65 3.08 -3.29
CA ALA A 328 -20.04 2.60 -3.25
C ALA A 328 -20.13 1.18 -3.80
N THR A 329 -21.15 0.45 -3.37
CA THR A 329 -21.50 -0.88 -3.87
C THR A 329 -23.00 -1.06 -3.89
N ASP A 330 -23.51 -1.83 -4.87
CA ASP A 330 -24.89 -2.27 -4.94
C ASP A 330 -24.95 -3.70 -5.51
N SER A 331 -26.15 -4.22 -5.78
CA SER A 331 -26.35 -5.60 -6.27
C SER A 331 -25.75 -5.86 -7.66
N ALA A 332 -25.45 -4.82 -8.44
CA ALA A 332 -24.86 -4.97 -9.78
C ALA A 332 -23.33 -4.82 -9.76
N GLY A 333 -22.75 -4.19 -8.75
CA GLY A 333 -21.30 -4.03 -8.66
C GLY A 333 -20.83 -2.84 -7.84
N ASP A 334 -19.66 -2.33 -8.15
CA ASP A 334 -18.95 -1.35 -7.33
C ASP A 334 -18.67 -0.05 -8.07
N VAL A 335 -18.46 1.00 -7.29
CA VAL A 335 -17.88 2.27 -7.73
C VAL A 335 -16.54 2.46 -7.01
N TYR A 336 -15.47 2.62 -7.79
CA TYR A 336 -14.15 2.96 -7.28
C TYR A 336 -13.82 4.41 -7.61
N SER A 337 -13.04 5.07 -6.76
CA SER A 337 -12.56 6.42 -6.98
C SER A 337 -11.10 6.55 -6.58
N LYS A 338 -10.30 7.12 -7.46
CA LYS A 338 -8.88 7.43 -7.27
C LYS A 338 -8.67 8.93 -7.34
N VAL A 339 -7.98 9.49 -6.36
CA VAL A 339 -7.54 10.88 -6.42
C VAL A 339 -6.38 10.99 -7.41
N LEU A 340 -6.46 11.97 -8.29
CA LEU A 340 -5.42 12.29 -9.27
C LEU A 340 -4.71 13.59 -8.88
N GLN A 341 -3.48 13.73 -9.34
CA GLN A 341 -2.74 14.96 -9.17
C GLN A 341 -3.52 16.15 -9.78
N GLY A 342 -3.73 17.16 -8.96
CA GLY A 342 -4.51 18.34 -9.31
C GLY A 342 -5.83 18.41 -8.53
N ARG A 343 -6.17 19.64 -8.11
CA ARG A 343 -7.37 19.89 -7.33
C ARG A 343 -8.63 19.47 -8.08
N GLY A 344 -9.55 18.82 -7.37
CA GLY A 344 -10.84 18.43 -7.91
C GLY A 344 -10.79 17.37 -9.00
N GLN A 345 -9.68 16.65 -9.17
CA GLN A 345 -9.57 15.58 -10.17
C GLN A 345 -9.68 14.20 -9.55
N ARG A 346 -10.56 13.36 -10.14
CA ARG A 346 -10.73 11.95 -9.76
C ARG A 346 -10.76 11.08 -11.02
N ALA A 347 -10.15 9.91 -10.95
CA ALA A 347 -10.57 8.80 -11.81
C ALA A 347 -11.68 8.04 -11.09
N VAL A 348 -12.63 7.49 -11.84
CA VAL A 348 -13.75 6.72 -11.28
C VAL A 348 -14.05 5.56 -12.19
N VAL A 349 -14.10 4.36 -11.60
CA VAL A 349 -14.59 3.16 -12.29
C VAL A 349 -15.97 2.82 -11.78
N LEU A 350 -16.89 2.65 -12.72
CA LEU A 350 -18.19 2.03 -12.51
C LEU A 350 -18.09 0.59 -13.00
N LEU A 351 -17.90 -0.36 -12.08
CA LEU A 351 -17.77 -1.78 -12.39
C LEU A 351 -19.13 -2.45 -12.36
N ASN A 352 -19.46 -3.19 -13.41
CA ASN A 352 -20.59 -4.11 -13.45
C ASN A 352 -20.09 -5.55 -13.24
N ARG A 353 -20.44 -6.15 -12.11
CA ARG A 353 -20.06 -7.54 -11.77
C ARG A 353 -21.08 -8.57 -12.28
N SER A 354 -22.25 -8.10 -12.75
CA SER A 354 -23.35 -8.99 -13.15
C SER A 354 -23.22 -9.48 -14.59
N ASP A 355 -23.88 -10.58 -14.90
CA ASP A 355 -23.93 -11.20 -16.23
C ASP A 355 -24.86 -10.47 -17.21
N GLN A 356 -25.39 -9.30 -16.84
CA GLN A 356 -26.28 -8.49 -17.66
C GLN A 356 -25.81 -7.04 -17.69
N PRO A 357 -26.06 -6.30 -18.78
CA PRO A 357 -25.85 -4.86 -18.80
C PRO A 357 -26.65 -4.18 -17.68
N ALA A 358 -26.06 -3.19 -17.03
CA ALA A 358 -26.66 -2.47 -15.90
C ALA A 358 -26.42 -0.96 -15.99
N GLN A 359 -27.41 -0.19 -15.56
CA GLN A 359 -27.26 1.25 -15.34
C GLN A 359 -26.42 1.44 -14.07
N ARG A 360 -25.28 2.09 -14.21
CA ARG A 360 -24.35 2.36 -13.10
C ARG A 360 -24.28 3.86 -12.85
N THR A 361 -24.31 4.26 -11.58
CA THR A 361 -24.30 5.68 -11.19
C THR A 361 -23.14 5.97 -10.24
N VAL A 362 -22.41 7.06 -10.50
CA VAL A 362 -21.54 7.69 -9.50
C VAL A 362 -22.24 8.93 -8.95
N HIS A 363 -22.39 9.01 -7.62
CA HIS A 363 -22.72 10.26 -6.93
C HIS A 363 -21.42 11.03 -6.66
N PHE A 364 -21.36 12.30 -7.06
CA PHE A 364 -20.11 13.06 -6.95
C PHE A 364 -19.69 13.29 -5.49
N SER A 365 -20.66 13.35 -4.59
CA SER A 365 -20.40 13.38 -3.13
C SER A 365 -19.54 12.22 -2.65
N ASP A 366 -19.74 11.00 -3.21
CA ASP A 366 -19.01 9.80 -2.81
C ASP A 366 -17.52 9.88 -3.21
N THR A 367 -17.21 10.71 -4.19
CA THR A 367 -15.84 10.96 -4.66
C THR A 367 -15.20 12.21 -4.03
N GLY A 368 -15.89 12.87 -3.09
CA GLY A 368 -15.45 14.13 -2.48
C GLY A 368 -15.53 15.33 -3.41
N LEU A 369 -16.37 15.28 -4.45
CA LEU A 369 -16.60 16.40 -5.38
C LEU A 369 -17.99 17.00 -5.19
N GLY A 370 -18.10 18.31 -5.41
CA GLY A 370 -19.35 19.05 -5.34
C GLY A 370 -19.52 20.05 -6.47
N GLY A 371 -20.73 20.64 -6.57
CA GLY A 371 -21.10 21.56 -7.62
C GLY A 371 -21.18 20.93 -9.00
N PRO A 372 -20.97 21.70 -10.07
CA PRO A 372 -20.87 21.19 -11.44
C PRO A 372 -19.57 20.39 -11.63
N VAL A 373 -19.69 19.16 -12.13
CA VAL A 373 -18.56 18.26 -12.38
C VAL A 373 -18.52 17.90 -13.87
N ARG A 374 -17.37 18.17 -14.49
CA ARG A 374 -17.11 17.74 -15.87
C ARG A 374 -16.76 16.26 -15.88
N VAL A 375 -17.37 15.50 -16.78
CA VAL A 375 -17.17 14.08 -16.96
C VAL A 375 -16.48 13.80 -18.28
N ARG A 376 -15.40 13.04 -18.30
CA ARG A 376 -14.71 12.54 -19.47
C ARG A 376 -14.63 11.01 -19.42
N ASP A 377 -15.06 10.37 -20.48
CA ASP A 377 -14.93 8.93 -20.69
C ASP A 377 -13.51 8.62 -21.21
N LEU A 378 -12.73 7.93 -20.38
CA LEU A 378 -11.32 7.62 -20.67
C LEU A 378 -11.17 6.46 -21.67
N ARG A 379 -12.12 5.51 -21.69
CA ARG A 379 -12.11 4.41 -22.66
C ARG A 379 -12.38 4.93 -24.07
N ALA A 380 -13.44 5.71 -24.23
CA ALA A 380 -13.83 6.32 -25.50
C ALA A 380 -13.05 7.60 -25.82
N ARG A 381 -12.32 8.17 -24.85
CA ARG A 381 -11.56 9.42 -24.95
C ARG A 381 -12.46 10.61 -25.39
N THR A 382 -13.67 10.66 -24.85
CA THR A 382 -14.68 11.67 -25.19
C THR A 382 -15.23 12.38 -23.98
N ASP A 383 -15.51 13.69 -24.13
CA ASP A 383 -16.19 14.45 -23.09
C ASP A 383 -17.68 14.10 -23.06
N ARG A 384 -18.20 13.90 -21.86
CA ARG A 384 -19.61 13.58 -21.58
C ARG A 384 -20.39 14.80 -21.03
N GLY A 385 -19.75 15.98 -21.00
CA GLY A 385 -20.37 17.21 -20.53
C GLY A 385 -20.19 17.46 -19.04
N THR A 386 -20.96 18.40 -18.52
CA THR A 386 -20.96 18.81 -17.12
C THR A 386 -22.28 18.42 -16.46
N HIS A 387 -22.21 17.79 -15.31
CA HIS A 387 -23.34 17.25 -14.56
C HIS A 387 -23.32 17.77 -13.12
N THR A 388 -24.46 17.71 -12.43
CA THR A 388 -24.57 18.09 -11.01
C THR A 388 -25.17 16.94 -10.23
N GLY A 389 -24.57 16.64 -9.07
CA GLY A 389 -25.00 15.57 -8.16
C GLY A 389 -24.52 14.17 -8.55
N SER A 390 -24.77 13.73 -9.80
CA SER A 390 -24.41 12.37 -10.24
C SER A 390 -24.25 12.27 -11.76
N TYR A 391 -23.66 11.14 -12.19
CA TYR A 391 -23.62 10.72 -13.59
C TYR A 391 -23.97 9.24 -13.70
N THR A 392 -24.87 8.89 -14.63
CA THR A 392 -25.33 7.53 -14.89
C THR A 392 -24.99 7.11 -16.32
N VAL A 393 -24.54 5.86 -16.47
CA VAL A 393 -24.21 5.26 -17.77
C VAL A 393 -24.52 3.77 -17.75
N GLU A 394 -24.91 3.23 -18.89
CA GLU A 394 -25.05 1.79 -19.07
C GLU A 394 -23.66 1.15 -19.20
N VAL A 395 -23.42 0.10 -18.42
CA VAL A 395 -22.17 -0.67 -18.42
C VAL A 395 -22.49 -2.13 -18.81
N PRO A 396 -21.81 -2.69 -19.81
CA PRO A 396 -22.01 -4.08 -20.22
C PRO A 396 -21.82 -5.08 -19.06
N ALA A 397 -22.28 -6.31 -19.24
CA ALA A 397 -21.95 -7.42 -18.36
C ALA A 397 -20.43 -7.54 -18.20
N HIS A 398 -19.92 -7.72 -16.96
CA HIS A 398 -18.50 -7.77 -16.61
C HIS A 398 -17.68 -6.55 -17.08
N GLY A 399 -18.38 -5.48 -17.48
CA GLY A 399 -17.79 -4.29 -18.05
C GLY A 399 -17.45 -3.22 -17.03
N THR A 400 -16.78 -2.18 -17.52
CA THR A 400 -16.44 -0.97 -16.75
C THR A 400 -16.76 0.28 -17.56
N ALA A 401 -17.26 1.34 -16.89
CA ALA A 401 -17.12 2.70 -17.39
C ALA A 401 -15.97 3.35 -16.63
N PHE A 402 -15.02 3.93 -17.34
CA PHE A 402 -13.85 4.59 -16.75
C PHE A 402 -13.88 6.07 -17.02
N LEU A 403 -14.06 6.85 -15.98
CA LEU A 403 -14.35 8.28 -16.07
C LEU A 403 -13.25 9.10 -15.39
N LYS A 404 -12.91 10.25 -15.98
CA LYS A 404 -12.22 11.32 -15.29
C LYS A 404 -13.24 12.39 -14.92
N LEU A 405 -13.34 12.68 -13.62
CA LEU A 405 -14.18 13.72 -13.06
C LEU A 405 -13.32 14.94 -12.74
N THR A 406 -13.84 16.14 -13.02
CA THR A 406 -13.21 17.40 -12.63
C THR A 406 -14.26 18.33 -12.05
N GLY A 407 -14.13 18.68 -10.77
CA GLY A 407 -15.08 19.48 -10.02
C GLY A 407 -14.42 20.24 -8.87
N ALA A 408 -15.23 20.75 -7.96
CA ALA A 408 -14.73 21.36 -6.73
C ALA A 408 -14.55 20.30 -5.65
N ASP A 409 -13.38 20.28 -4.99
CA ASP A 409 -13.18 19.46 -3.80
C ASP A 409 -14.09 19.91 -2.66
N VAL A 410 -14.80 18.96 -2.06
CA VAL A 410 -15.62 19.16 -0.85
C VAL A 410 -15.00 18.31 0.25
N LEU A 411 -13.89 18.80 0.84
CA LEU A 411 -13.22 18.15 1.97
C LEU A 411 -13.69 18.78 3.28
N PRO A 412 -13.85 17.98 4.35
CA PRO A 412 -14.30 18.50 5.64
C PRO A 412 -13.15 19.23 6.33
N GLY A 413 -13.06 20.54 6.18
CA GLY A 413 -12.09 21.33 6.92
C GLY A 413 -11.29 22.34 6.12
N THR A 414 -10.27 22.88 6.78
CA THR A 414 -9.37 23.90 6.22
C THR A 414 -8.01 23.29 5.91
N ASP A 415 -7.55 23.46 4.68
CA ASP A 415 -6.18 23.12 4.27
C ASP A 415 -5.18 24.00 5.02
N LEU A 416 -4.21 23.40 5.68
CA LEU A 416 -3.15 24.09 6.41
C LEU A 416 -2.02 24.57 5.49
N GLY A 417 -2.10 24.30 4.19
CA GLY A 417 -1.10 24.69 3.18
C GLY A 417 0.25 23.98 3.36
N VAL A 418 0.23 22.75 3.84
CA VAL A 418 1.41 21.88 4.02
C VAL A 418 1.08 20.45 3.61
N THR A 419 2.10 19.70 3.17
CA THR A 419 1.98 18.29 2.81
C THR A 419 2.64 17.40 3.84
N ALA A 420 2.07 16.22 4.04
CA ALA A 420 2.57 15.19 4.94
C ALA A 420 2.71 13.84 4.21
N THR A 421 3.64 13.01 4.66
CA THR A 421 3.86 11.64 4.15
C THR A 421 3.36 10.56 5.12
N ALA A 422 2.77 10.98 6.24
CA ALA A 422 2.10 10.11 7.20
C ALA A 422 0.96 10.88 7.89
N SER A 423 0.10 10.18 8.61
CA SER A 423 -0.99 10.80 9.38
C SER A 423 -0.45 11.86 10.35
N PRO A 424 -1.11 13.04 10.45
CA PRO A 424 -0.70 14.09 11.37
C PRO A 424 -1.23 13.84 12.78
N ALA A 425 -0.63 14.51 13.78
CA ALA A 425 -1.16 14.66 15.13
C ALA A 425 -1.46 16.13 15.42
N VAL A 426 -2.34 16.39 16.39
CA VAL A 426 -2.66 17.73 16.85
C VAL A 426 -2.45 17.84 18.35
N ALA A 427 -1.85 18.96 18.80
CA ALA A 427 -1.74 19.32 20.19
C ALA A 427 -2.96 20.14 20.65
N SER A 428 -3.32 20.07 21.92
CA SER A 428 -4.22 21.05 22.54
C SER A 428 -3.67 22.46 22.29
N GLY A 429 -4.49 23.37 21.77
CA GLY A 429 -4.04 24.67 21.27
C GLY A 429 -3.81 24.73 19.77
N GLY A 430 -3.91 23.58 19.08
CA GLY A 430 -4.10 23.54 17.63
C GLY A 430 -2.82 23.44 16.80
N ALA A 431 -1.63 23.30 17.37
CA ALA A 431 -0.45 22.99 16.59
C ALA A 431 -0.55 21.57 15.97
N ALA A 432 -0.30 21.44 14.67
CA ALA A 432 -0.25 20.14 13.99
C ALA A 432 1.20 19.67 13.83
N PHE A 433 1.42 18.38 14.03
CA PHE A 433 2.72 17.72 13.91
C PHE A 433 2.61 16.56 12.94
N PHE A 434 3.52 16.44 12.02
CA PHE A 434 3.47 15.40 10.98
C PHE A 434 4.84 15.09 10.40
N ARG A 435 4.95 13.97 9.72
CA ARG A 435 6.10 13.62 8.90
C ARG A 435 6.02 14.41 7.60
N GLY A 436 6.99 15.30 7.39
CA GLY A 436 7.08 16.13 6.18
C GLY A 436 7.60 15.36 4.96
N PRO A 437 7.64 16.01 3.78
CA PRO A 437 8.10 15.39 2.53
C PRO A 437 9.55 14.85 2.60
N HIS A 438 10.39 15.45 3.43
CA HIS A 438 11.79 15.01 3.63
C HIS A 438 11.97 13.99 4.76
N GLY A 439 10.86 13.42 5.25
CA GLY A 439 10.90 12.41 6.31
C GLY A 439 11.10 12.92 7.73
N SER A 440 11.34 14.22 7.91
CA SER A 440 11.54 14.86 9.24
C SER A 440 10.20 15.16 9.92
N LEU A 441 10.26 15.41 11.24
CA LEU A 441 9.13 15.96 11.99
C LEU A 441 8.93 17.44 11.65
N VAL A 442 7.71 17.80 11.24
CA VAL A 442 7.32 19.19 10.98
C VAL A 442 6.23 19.61 11.96
N GLU A 443 6.36 20.81 12.51
CA GLU A 443 5.36 21.53 13.29
C GLU A 443 4.68 22.58 12.41
N LYS A 444 3.34 22.64 12.42
CA LYS A 444 2.55 23.72 11.83
C LYS A 444 1.74 24.41 12.91
N ALA A 445 2.15 25.62 13.25
CA ALA A 445 1.52 26.46 14.27
C ALA A 445 1.49 27.92 13.81
N ASP A 446 0.47 28.67 14.16
CA ASP A 446 0.34 30.13 13.90
C ASP A 446 0.64 30.53 12.44
N GLY A 447 0.14 29.72 11.50
CA GLY A 447 0.34 29.94 10.07
C GLY A 447 1.75 29.59 9.54
N ARG A 448 2.69 29.18 10.40
CA ARG A 448 4.06 28.86 10.04
C ARG A 448 4.35 27.37 10.12
N ALA A 449 5.13 26.85 9.19
CA ALA A 449 5.67 25.51 9.25
C ALA A 449 7.13 25.57 9.69
N ARG A 450 7.54 24.67 10.59
CA ARG A 450 8.89 24.56 11.13
C ARG A 450 9.36 23.13 11.06
N ASP A 451 10.46 22.88 10.40
CA ASP A 451 11.12 21.59 10.42
C ASP A 451 11.86 21.41 11.76
N LEU A 452 11.56 20.33 12.45
CA LEU A 452 12.16 19.97 13.75
C LEU A 452 13.21 18.87 13.61
N GLY A 453 13.47 18.36 12.39
CA GLY A 453 14.39 17.25 12.16
C GLY A 453 13.89 15.92 12.69
N GLY A 454 14.78 14.95 12.79
CA GLY A 454 14.51 13.62 13.36
C GLY A 454 15.65 13.17 14.28
N PRO A 455 15.45 12.04 15.01
CA PRO A 455 16.37 11.65 16.10
C PRO A 455 17.72 11.07 15.64
N VAL A 456 17.75 10.28 14.58
CA VAL A 456 18.97 9.58 14.15
C VAL A 456 19.49 10.19 12.85
N HIS A 457 19.12 9.69 11.69
CA HIS A 457 19.57 10.25 10.42
C HIS A 457 18.69 11.42 9.92
N GLY A 458 17.95 12.07 10.83
CA GLY A 458 17.07 13.20 10.53
C GLY A 458 15.62 12.81 10.22
N GLY A 459 15.30 11.51 10.21
CA GLY A 459 13.98 10.98 9.84
C GLY A 459 13.14 10.51 11.03
N ILE A 460 11.81 10.46 10.80
CA ILE A 460 10.81 9.79 11.64
C ILE A 460 9.95 8.88 10.79
N LEU A 461 9.33 7.88 11.42
CA LEU A 461 8.43 6.93 10.75
C LEU A 461 7.01 7.05 11.32
N GLY A 462 6.01 7.08 10.43
CA GLY A 462 4.60 7.07 10.80
C GLY A 462 4.12 8.36 11.48
N GLN A 463 2.98 8.23 12.19
CA GLN A 463 2.29 9.34 12.87
C GLN A 463 2.99 9.70 14.18
N PRO A 464 3.38 10.97 14.44
CA PRO A 464 3.85 11.36 15.76
C PRO A 464 2.75 11.26 16.82
N ALA A 465 3.14 11.07 18.09
CA ALA A 465 2.24 11.21 19.23
C ALA A 465 2.58 12.51 19.97
N VAL A 466 1.55 13.29 20.31
CA VAL A 466 1.74 14.63 20.89
C VAL A 466 0.87 14.80 22.12
N TYR A 467 1.45 15.41 23.13
CA TYR A 467 0.75 15.91 24.30
C TYR A 467 1.16 17.35 24.58
N ALA A 468 0.17 18.21 24.82
CA ALA A 468 0.40 19.59 25.26
C ALA A 468 -0.27 19.84 26.60
N SER A 469 0.48 20.36 27.56
CA SER A 469 -0.04 20.76 28.87
C SER A 469 -0.52 22.21 28.86
N ALA A 470 -1.39 22.55 29.81
CA ALA A 470 -1.88 23.92 30.02
C ALA A 470 -0.77 24.95 30.27
N GLY A 471 0.42 24.51 30.71
CA GLY A 471 1.60 25.36 30.92
C GLY A 471 2.44 25.63 29.65
N GLY A 472 1.94 25.26 28.46
CA GLY A 472 2.63 25.50 27.18
C GLY A 472 3.78 24.52 26.87
N ARG A 473 3.98 23.51 27.70
CA ARG A 473 4.91 22.41 27.41
C ARG A 473 4.28 21.48 26.38
N ILE A 474 5.08 21.07 25.38
CA ILE A 474 4.70 20.08 24.39
C ILE A 474 5.70 18.92 24.44
N ASP A 475 5.17 17.72 24.53
CA ASP A 475 5.91 16.46 24.43
C ASP A 475 5.56 15.78 23.12
N VAL A 476 6.56 15.49 22.29
CA VAL A 476 6.40 14.76 21.04
C VAL A 476 7.14 13.44 21.11
N PHE A 477 6.46 12.37 20.76
CA PHE A 477 7.03 11.03 20.66
C PHE A 477 6.98 10.55 19.22
N VAL A 478 8.06 9.96 18.75
CA VAL A 478 8.17 9.46 17.38
C VAL A 478 8.84 8.10 17.35
N ARG A 479 8.63 7.37 16.26
CA ARG A 479 9.50 6.27 15.85
C ARG A 479 10.59 6.86 14.97
N GLY A 480 11.84 6.65 15.30
CA GLY A 480 12.99 7.00 14.46
C GLY A 480 13.14 6.03 13.29
N ASP A 481 13.96 6.39 12.31
CA ASP A 481 14.32 5.56 11.17
C ASP A 481 15.09 4.27 11.54
N ASP A 482 15.60 4.19 12.77
CA ASP A 482 16.16 2.98 13.37
C ASP A 482 15.12 2.10 14.09
N SER A 483 13.84 2.38 13.91
CA SER A 483 12.69 1.69 14.52
C SER A 483 12.60 1.79 16.05
N ARG A 484 13.32 2.73 16.69
CA ARG A 484 13.24 2.98 18.13
C ARG A 484 12.32 4.15 18.46
N ALA A 485 11.78 4.15 19.68
CA ALA A 485 11.02 5.28 20.20
C ALA A 485 11.93 6.41 20.66
N TYR A 486 11.51 7.64 20.37
CA TYR A 486 12.19 8.86 20.79
C TYR A 486 11.19 9.87 21.33
N ARG A 487 11.65 10.74 22.23
CA ARG A 487 10.89 11.85 22.79
C ARG A 487 11.64 13.16 22.59
N ARG A 488 10.90 14.23 22.30
CA ARG A 488 11.40 15.59 22.30
C ARG A 488 10.43 16.50 23.04
N ILE A 489 10.95 17.46 23.79
CA ILE A 489 10.16 18.32 24.65
C ILE A 489 10.36 19.78 24.23
N TYR A 490 9.25 20.51 24.10
CA TYR A 490 9.23 21.95 24.04
C TYR A 490 8.89 22.50 25.43
N ALA A 491 9.76 23.33 25.98
CA ALA A 491 9.57 24.01 27.23
C ALA A 491 10.40 25.31 27.24
N ASP A 492 9.94 26.30 27.99
CA ASP A 492 10.63 27.59 28.13
C ASP A 492 10.96 28.26 26.79
N GLY A 493 10.02 28.17 25.82
CA GLY A 493 10.11 28.79 24.51
C GLY A 493 11.05 28.09 23.51
N ARG A 494 11.56 26.90 23.81
CA ARG A 494 12.54 26.19 22.95
C ARG A 494 12.34 24.68 22.93
N TRP A 495 12.70 24.05 21.82
CA TRP A 495 12.80 22.62 21.69
C TRP A 495 14.12 22.10 22.30
N GLY A 496 14.03 21.09 23.16
CA GLY A 496 15.16 20.33 23.67
C GLY A 496 15.79 19.39 22.65
N HIS A 497 16.69 18.52 23.10
CA HIS A 497 17.25 17.44 22.25
C HIS A 497 16.36 16.22 22.23
N TRP A 498 16.52 15.36 21.20
CA TRP A 498 15.90 14.06 21.13
C TRP A 498 16.44 13.13 22.24
N GLN A 499 15.55 12.45 22.93
CA GLN A 499 15.85 11.47 23.96
C GLN A 499 15.42 10.09 23.47
N SER A 500 16.35 9.13 23.39
CA SER A 500 16.01 7.77 23.04
C SER A 500 15.26 7.09 24.19
N LEU A 501 14.18 6.42 23.84
CA LEU A 501 13.40 5.57 24.73
C LEU A 501 13.63 4.08 24.42
N GLY A 502 14.45 3.75 23.40
CA GLY A 502 14.72 2.38 22.98
C GLY A 502 13.51 1.68 22.37
N GLY A 503 13.45 0.37 22.49
CA GLY A 503 12.44 -0.49 21.87
C GLY A 503 12.83 -0.90 20.46
N GLN A 504 12.07 -1.86 19.91
CA GLN A 504 12.02 -2.21 18.49
C GLN A 504 10.56 -2.21 18.08
N LEU A 505 10.18 -1.23 17.30
CA LEU A 505 8.79 -0.93 17.01
C LEU A 505 8.47 -1.26 15.54
N ALA A 506 7.35 -1.92 15.31
CA ALA A 506 6.81 -2.15 13.96
C ALA A 506 6.07 -0.93 13.42
N ASP A 507 5.44 -0.12 14.31
CA ASP A 507 4.74 1.11 13.92
C ASP A 507 4.97 2.25 14.92
N ALA A 508 4.47 3.44 14.61
CA ALA A 508 4.60 4.65 15.38
C ALA A 508 3.93 4.53 16.77
N PRO A 509 4.46 5.20 17.78
CA PRO A 509 3.90 5.13 19.14
C PRO A 509 2.66 6.02 19.30
N SER A 510 1.83 5.70 20.31
CA SER A 510 0.84 6.59 20.90
C SER A 510 1.15 6.83 22.37
N VAL A 511 0.61 7.89 22.95
CA VAL A 511 0.88 8.23 24.34
C VAL A 511 -0.38 8.63 25.08
N ALA A 512 -0.53 8.14 26.29
CA ALA A 512 -1.55 8.55 27.27
C ALA A 512 -0.86 9.22 28.46
N PHE A 513 -1.27 10.45 28.78
CA PHE A 513 -0.81 11.19 29.95
C PHE A 513 -1.89 11.21 31.02
N THR A 514 -1.62 10.66 32.19
CA THR A 514 -2.48 10.82 33.37
C THR A 514 -2.17 12.14 34.10
N ASP A 515 -0.93 12.58 34.02
CA ASP A 515 -0.43 13.90 34.41
C ASP A 515 0.93 14.19 33.74
N PRO A 516 1.51 15.39 33.82
CA PRO A 516 2.76 15.72 33.13
C PRO A 516 4.00 14.85 33.50
N ALA A 517 3.97 14.17 34.63
CA ALA A 517 5.05 13.28 35.09
C ALA A 517 4.76 11.81 34.77
N HIS A 518 3.50 11.44 34.63
CA HIS A 518 3.06 10.05 34.43
C HIS A 518 2.41 9.87 33.06
N TRP A 519 3.08 9.12 32.22
CA TRP A 519 2.60 8.77 30.88
C TRP A 519 2.85 7.28 30.58
N THR A 520 2.02 6.76 29.69
CA THR A 520 2.20 5.43 29.11
C THR A 520 2.36 5.58 27.60
N LEU A 521 3.52 5.21 27.09
CA LEU A 521 3.79 5.09 25.66
C LEU A 521 3.43 3.69 25.21
N LEU A 522 2.69 3.58 24.12
CA LEU A 522 2.22 2.33 23.54
C LEU A 522 2.66 2.26 22.08
N ALA A 523 3.04 1.09 21.61
CA ALA A 523 3.40 0.85 20.23
C ALA A 523 3.12 -0.61 19.86
N THR A 524 3.14 -0.93 18.57
CA THR A 524 3.22 -2.30 18.08
C THR A 524 4.68 -2.71 18.04
N GLY A 525 5.02 -3.79 18.71
CA GLY A 525 6.35 -4.39 18.69
C GLY A 525 6.58 -5.18 17.40
N THR A 526 7.84 -5.49 17.10
CA THR A 526 8.21 -6.31 15.93
C THR A 526 7.73 -7.77 16.01
N ASP A 527 7.25 -8.19 17.19
CA ASP A 527 6.59 -9.47 17.43
C ASP A 527 5.06 -9.41 17.21
N GLY A 528 4.54 -8.27 16.71
CA GLY A 528 3.11 -8.06 16.48
C GLY A 528 2.28 -7.87 17.74
N THR A 529 2.88 -7.77 18.93
CA THR A 529 2.15 -7.50 20.18
C THR A 529 2.11 -6.00 20.49
N VAL A 530 1.14 -5.59 21.31
CA VAL A 530 1.16 -4.25 21.88
C VAL A 530 2.19 -4.18 22.99
N VAL A 531 3.13 -3.27 22.87
CA VAL A 531 4.14 -3.01 23.90
C VAL A 531 3.92 -1.66 24.56
N GLN A 532 4.27 -1.56 25.84
CA GLN A 532 4.14 -0.34 26.62
C GLN A 532 5.43 0.03 27.34
N ARG A 533 5.56 1.35 27.64
CA ARG A 533 6.63 1.91 28.46
C ARG A 533 6.15 3.13 29.23
N GLY A 534 6.57 3.26 30.48
CA GLY A 534 6.42 4.48 31.28
C GLY A 534 7.70 5.30 31.41
N PRO A 535 7.66 6.43 32.16
CA PRO A 535 8.83 7.30 32.35
C PRO A 535 10.04 6.61 32.99
N ALA A 536 9.78 5.75 33.97
CA ALA A 536 10.80 5.05 34.77
C ALA A 536 10.84 3.54 34.49
N SER A 537 9.96 2.99 33.66
CA SER A 537 9.92 1.56 33.32
C SER A 537 10.64 1.26 32.00
N GLY A 538 11.05 0.01 31.81
CA GLY A 538 11.42 -0.54 30.50
C GLY A 538 10.20 -0.84 29.64
N TRP A 539 10.43 -1.35 28.43
CA TRP A 539 9.39 -1.89 27.57
C TRP A 539 8.87 -3.23 28.12
N SER A 540 7.56 -3.41 28.10
CA SER A 540 6.88 -4.65 28.44
C SER A 540 5.72 -4.92 27.48
N SER A 541 5.43 -6.19 27.18
CA SER A 541 4.32 -6.55 26.32
C SER A 541 3.00 -6.54 27.07
N LEU A 542 1.94 -6.07 26.40
CA LEU A 542 0.53 -6.21 26.79
C LEU A 542 -0.15 -7.39 26.05
N GLY A 543 0.60 -8.14 25.22
CA GLY A 543 0.05 -9.15 24.34
C GLY A 543 -0.76 -8.56 23.18
N ALA A 544 -1.52 -9.42 22.54
CA ALA A 544 -2.42 -9.08 21.45
C ALA A 544 -3.79 -9.76 21.64
N PRO A 545 -4.86 -9.29 20.98
CA PRO A 545 -6.18 -9.90 21.06
C PRO A 545 -6.16 -11.34 20.56
N GLY A 546 -6.64 -12.32 21.37
CA GLY A 546 -6.77 -13.73 20.98
C GLY A 546 -5.45 -14.40 20.57
N ASP A 547 -4.32 -13.94 21.13
CA ASP A 547 -2.96 -14.36 20.77
C ASP A 547 -2.60 -14.16 19.28
N ARG A 548 -3.33 -13.23 18.61
CA ARG A 548 -3.11 -12.83 17.21
C ARG A 548 -2.34 -11.51 17.16
N GLN A 549 -1.72 -11.21 16.03
CA GLN A 549 -1.01 -9.94 15.85
C GLN A 549 -1.97 -8.74 15.77
N VAL A 550 -1.45 -7.56 16.11
CA VAL A 550 -2.09 -6.29 15.84
C VAL A 550 -1.38 -5.56 14.70
N TYR A 551 -2.13 -4.77 13.95
CA TYR A 551 -1.60 -4.01 12.82
C TYR A 551 -1.69 -2.52 13.08
N GLY A 552 -0.71 -1.79 12.55
CA GLY A 552 -0.67 -0.37 12.64
C GLY A 552 -0.35 0.14 14.06
N ARG A 553 -0.66 1.40 14.28
CA ARG A 553 -0.38 2.13 15.51
C ARG A 553 -1.48 1.90 16.53
N PRO A 554 -1.19 1.49 17.78
CA PRO A 554 -2.16 1.57 18.86
C PRO A 554 -2.60 3.01 19.10
N SER A 555 -3.82 3.22 19.57
CA SER A 555 -4.27 4.53 20.05
C SER A 555 -4.59 4.49 21.53
N ALA A 556 -4.36 5.61 22.22
CA ALA A 556 -4.62 5.70 23.65
C ALA A 556 -5.27 7.04 24.03
N ALA A 557 -6.17 6.99 25.00
CA ALA A 557 -6.77 8.16 25.63
C ALA A 557 -6.96 7.91 27.14
N VAL A 558 -6.98 8.99 27.92
CA VAL A 558 -7.28 8.94 29.37
C VAL A 558 -8.63 9.58 29.60
N ASP A 559 -9.54 8.86 30.21
CA ASP A 559 -10.87 9.40 30.56
C ASP A 559 -10.81 10.30 31.80
N ALA A 560 -11.93 10.96 32.10
CA ALA A 560 -12.05 11.85 33.24
C ALA A 560 -11.88 11.15 34.61
N GLN A 561 -12.02 9.83 34.66
CA GLN A 561 -11.79 8.99 35.83
C GLN A 561 -10.33 8.55 35.96
N GLY A 562 -9.46 8.94 35.02
CA GLY A 562 -8.03 8.59 35.02
C GLY A 562 -7.73 7.18 34.46
N ARG A 563 -8.71 6.50 33.85
CA ARG A 563 -8.47 5.20 33.17
C ARG A 563 -7.80 5.43 31.83
N VAL A 564 -6.87 4.58 31.49
CA VAL A 564 -6.24 4.57 30.17
C VAL A 564 -6.98 3.59 29.27
N HIS A 565 -7.55 4.07 28.19
CA HIS A 565 -8.14 3.26 27.13
C HIS A 565 -7.15 3.07 26.01
N VAL A 566 -7.09 1.86 25.46
CA VAL A 566 -6.25 1.51 24.31
C VAL A 566 -7.13 0.86 23.24
N ALA A 567 -6.96 1.27 21.99
CA ALA A 567 -7.60 0.63 20.83
C ALA A 567 -6.55 0.24 19.82
N VAL A 568 -6.75 -0.92 19.17
CA VAL A 568 -5.88 -1.49 18.14
C VAL A 568 -6.71 -2.05 16.98
N ARG A 569 -6.09 -2.16 15.81
CA ARG A 569 -6.60 -2.96 14.70
C ARG A 569 -6.09 -4.38 14.86
N GLY A 570 -7.01 -5.34 14.91
CA GLY A 570 -6.71 -6.76 15.03
C GLY A 570 -6.36 -7.41 13.69
N ALA A 571 -6.02 -8.69 13.74
CA ALA A 571 -5.61 -9.47 12.58
C ALA A 571 -6.71 -9.68 11.53
N ALA A 572 -7.97 -9.56 11.91
CA ALA A 572 -9.12 -9.62 11.00
C ALA A 572 -9.63 -8.24 10.57
N ASP A 573 -8.78 -7.21 10.65
CA ASP A 573 -9.12 -5.81 10.38
C ASP A 573 -10.25 -5.26 11.26
N ASP A 574 -10.52 -5.91 12.36
CA ASP A 574 -11.48 -5.50 13.38
C ASP A 574 -10.83 -4.62 14.46
N VAL A 575 -11.64 -3.89 15.20
CA VAL A 575 -11.14 -3.04 16.28
C VAL A 575 -11.29 -3.74 17.62
N TRP A 576 -10.19 -3.76 18.36
CA TRP A 576 -10.13 -4.28 19.73
C TRP A 576 -9.73 -3.19 20.71
N THR A 577 -10.25 -3.30 21.93
CA THR A 577 -9.96 -2.35 23.02
C THR A 577 -9.65 -3.08 24.31
N ARG A 578 -8.89 -2.40 25.16
CA ARG A 578 -8.71 -2.73 26.57
C ARG A 578 -8.47 -1.45 27.38
N SER A 579 -8.64 -1.53 28.69
CA SER A 579 -8.40 -0.38 29.56
C SER A 579 -7.58 -0.75 30.78
N ARG A 580 -6.85 0.24 31.30
CA ARG A 580 -6.14 0.16 32.58
C ARG A 580 -6.86 1.08 33.58
N ASP A 581 -7.20 0.54 34.72
CA ASP A 581 -7.80 1.31 35.80
C ASP A 581 -6.79 2.18 36.57
N THR A 582 -7.27 2.92 37.56
CA THR A 582 -6.43 3.79 38.41
C THR A 582 -5.58 3.02 39.40
N ALA A 583 -5.85 1.74 39.64
CA ALA A 583 -5.00 0.85 40.41
C ALA A 583 -3.82 0.30 39.59
N GLY A 584 -3.86 0.49 38.28
CA GLY A 584 -2.80 0.05 37.36
C GLY A 584 -3.10 -1.29 36.68
N GLU A 585 -4.26 -1.88 36.90
CA GLU A 585 -4.63 -3.19 36.39
C GLU A 585 -5.25 -3.11 35.00
N TRP A 586 -4.79 -3.94 34.06
CA TRP A 586 -5.30 -4.03 32.70
C TRP A 586 -6.48 -5.00 32.61
N SER A 587 -7.56 -4.59 31.96
CA SER A 587 -8.67 -5.48 31.56
C SER A 587 -8.19 -6.50 30.49
N GLY A 588 -9.02 -7.49 30.17
CA GLY A 588 -8.86 -8.30 28.96
C GLY A 588 -9.11 -7.46 27.68
N TRP A 589 -8.73 -8.02 26.53
CA TRP A 589 -9.11 -7.47 25.24
C TRP A 589 -10.59 -7.71 24.94
N THR A 590 -11.27 -6.72 24.39
CA THR A 590 -12.68 -6.78 23.98
C THR A 590 -12.80 -6.35 22.53
N SER A 591 -13.41 -7.17 21.69
CA SER A 591 -13.68 -6.83 20.28
C SER A 591 -14.80 -5.81 20.20
N LEU A 592 -14.62 -4.80 19.37
CA LEU A 592 -15.66 -3.84 18.96
C LEU A 592 -16.19 -4.15 17.56
N GLY A 593 -15.66 -5.20 16.92
CA GLY A 593 -15.97 -5.53 15.53
C GLY A 593 -15.57 -4.43 14.54
N GLY A 594 -16.29 -4.37 13.44
CA GLY A 594 -16.01 -3.45 12.34
C GLY A 594 -15.03 -4.05 11.33
N THR A 595 -14.82 -3.34 10.21
CA THR A 595 -13.79 -3.63 9.21
C THR A 595 -13.11 -2.32 8.88
N VAL A 596 -11.86 -2.17 9.30
CA VAL A 596 -11.13 -0.90 9.26
C VAL A 596 -9.86 -1.03 8.43
N SER A 597 -9.53 0.03 7.70
CA SER A 597 -8.37 0.10 6.80
C SER A 597 -7.21 0.92 7.36
N GLY A 598 -7.28 1.34 8.62
CA GLY A 598 -6.23 2.15 9.23
C GLY A 598 -6.23 2.03 10.75
N SER A 599 -5.25 2.67 11.38
CA SER A 599 -5.15 2.70 12.83
C SER A 599 -6.33 3.45 13.45
N PRO A 600 -6.96 2.93 14.52
CA PRO A 600 -8.00 3.66 15.23
C PRO A 600 -7.44 4.91 15.94
N THR A 601 -8.31 5.87 16.24
CA THR A 601 -7.97 7.08 16.99
C THR A 601 -8.91 7.23 18.19
N LEU A 602 -8.36 7.25 19.39
CA LEU A 602 -9.08 7.53 20.64
C LEU A 602 -8.89 8.99 21.04
N VAL A 603 -9.96 9.61 21.52
CA VAL A 603 -9.93 10.93 22.16
C VAL A 603 -10.93 10.98 23.32
N ALA A 604 -10.50 11.47 24.47
CA ALA A 604 -11.39 11.69 25.60
C ALA A 604 -11.96 13.12 25.55
N VAL A 605 -13.29 13.22 25.69
CA VAL A 605 -14.04 14.47 25.68
C VAL A 605 -15.02 14.47 26.87
N GLY A 606 -14.68 15.16 27.91
CA GLY A 606 -15.43 15.11 29.19
C GLY A 606 -15.43 13.67 29.74
N ASP A 607 -16.61 13.16 30.06
CA ASP A 607 -16.82 11.81 30.60
C ASP A 607 -16.93 10.71 29.52
N THR A 608 -16.66 11.07 28.26
CA THR A 608 -16.83 10.18 27.12
C THR A 608 -15.47 9.92 26.46
N VAL A 609 -15.23 8.69 26.02
CA VAL A 609 -14.14 8.40 25.10
C VAL A 609 -14.72 8.10 23.72
N LEU A 610 -14.26 8.84 22.72
CA LEU A 610 -14.63 8.65 21.33
C LEU A 610 -13.53 7.86 20.63
N LEU A 611 -13.94 6.89 19.82
CA LEU A 611 -13.09 6.13 18.94
C LEU A 611 -13.49 6.42 17.51
N TYR A 612 -12.52 6.82 16.70
CA TYR A 612 -12.68 7.01 15.26
C TYR A 612 -11.88 5.95 14.52
N ALA A 613 -12.47 5.40 13.47
CA ALA A 613 -11.79 4.46 12.58
C ALA A 613 -12.22 4.69 11.12
N ARG A 614 -11.27 4.53 10.20
CA ARG A 614 -11.53 4.57 8.77
C ARG A 614 -11.91 3.18 8.29
N ALA A 615 -13.06 3.04 7.63
CA ALA A 615 -13.47 1.80 7.01
C ALA A 615 -12.72 1.52 5.69
N ALA A 616 -12.91 0.35 5.12
CA ALA A 616 -12.29 -0.04 3.85
C ALA A 616 -12.73 0.83 2.65
N ASP A 617 -13.88 1.50 2.74
CA ASP A 617 -14.37 2.49 1.77
C ASP A 617 -13.92 3.92 2.06
N TYR A 618 -12.94 4.11 2.94
CA TYR A 618 -12.40 5.39 3.39
C TYR A 618 -13.39 6.31 4.11
N THR A 619 -14.57 5.82 4.44
CA THR A 619 -15.50 6.59 5.28
C THR A 619 -15.07 6.56 6.74
N LEU A 620 -15.38 7.61 7.47
CA LEU A 620 -15.09 7.71 8.90
C LEU A 620 -16.25 7.15 9.71
N TRP A 621 -15.92 6.24 10.62
CA TRP A 621 -16.85 5.68 11.59
C TRP A 621 -16.42 6.03 13.02
N GLN A 622 -17.41 6.09 13.92
CA GLN A 622 -17.23 6.42 15.31
C GLN A 622 -17.88 5.39 16.22
N GLN A 623 -17.22 5.09 17.32
CA GLN A 623 -17.84 4.51 18.51
C GLN A 623 -17.69 5.46 19.70
N ARG A 624 -18.58 5.31 20.68
CA ARG A 624 -18.58 6.09 21.91
C ARG A 624 -18.54 5.16 23.11
N TYR A 625 -17.60 5.41 24.02
CA TYR A 625 -17.59 4.81 25.34
C TYR A 625 -18.20 5.78 26.33
N ALA A 626 -19.31 5.43 26.91
CA ALA A 626 -20.02 6.20 27.95
C ALA A 626 -20.74 5.25 28.91
N GLU A 627 -20.94 5.65 30.15
CA GLU A 627 -21.63 4.84 31.18
C GLU A 627 -21.03 3.44 31.35
N GLY A 628 -19.72 3.29 31.11
CA GLY A 628 -19.00 2.02 31.29
C GLY A 628 -19.08 1.06 30.12
N ALA A 629 -19.65 1.43 28.96
CA ALA A 629 -19.81 0.57 27.80
C ALA A 629 -19.57 1.28 26.45
N TRP A 630 -19.12 0.53 25.43
CA TRP A 630 -19.09 0.95 24.04
C TRP A 630 -20.47 0.83 23.39
N GLN A 631 -20.88 1.85 22.62
CA GLN A 631 -22.26 2.03 22.12
C GLN A 631 -22.45 1.72 20.63
N GLY A 632 -21.61 0.89 20.03
CA GLY A 632 -21.74 0.50 18.64
C GLY A 632 -21.27 1.57 17.63
N TRP A 633 -21.15 1.16 16.36
CA TRP A 633 -20.60 1.97 15.28
C TRP A 633 -21.66 2.92 14.68
N SER A 634 -21.24 4.15 14.39
CA SER A 634 -22.02 5.15 13.64
C SER A 634 -21.13 5.82 12.58
N LYS A 635 -21.65 5.99 11.36
CA LYS A 635 -20.93 6.65 10.26
C LYS A 635 -20.96 8.17 10.43
N ARG A 636 -19.84 8.82 10.19
CA ARG A 636 -19.69 10.27 10.17
C ARG A 636 -19.90 10.78 8.74
N GLN A 637 -21.10 11.33 8.48
CA GLN A 637 -21.52 11.76 7.14
C GLN A 637 -20.73 12.96 6.59
N GLU A 638 -20.13 13.77 7.47
CA GLU A 638 -19.30 14.92 7.10
C GLU A 638 -17.92 14.52 6.49
N PHE A 639 -17.56 13.25 6.56
CA PHE A 639 -16.36 12.70 5.91
C PHE A 639 -16.77 11.83 4.73
N PRO A 640 -16.80 12.40 3.51
CA PRO A 640 -17.07 11.62 2.31
C PRO A 640 -15.97 10.57 2.08
N SER A 641 -16.30 9.53 1.35
CA SER A 641 -15.35 8.50 0.93
C SER A 641 -14.15 9.13 0.22
N ALA A 642 -12.98 8.55 0.39
CA ALA A 642 -11.72 9.04 -0.18
C ALA A 642 -11.31 10.46 0.27
N ALA A 643 -11.87 11.00 1.36
CA ALA A 643 -11.52 12.34 1.84
C ALA A 643 -10.15 12.37 2.53
N PHE A 644 -9.74 11.29 3.17
CA PHE A 644 -8.50 11.26 3.95
C PHE A 644 -7.81 9.91 3.90
N ASP A 645 -6.52 9.94 4.19
CA ASP A 645 -5.65 8.78 4.24
C ASP A 645 -5.07 8.60 5.66
N GLY A 646 -4.95 7.35 6.10
CA GLY A 646 -4.40 6.99 7.41
C GLY A 646 -5.37 7.22 8.58
N ALA A 647 -4.83 7.68 9.71
CA ALA A 647 -5.56 7.93 10.94
C ALA A 647 -5.75 9.43 11.20
N LEU A 648 -6.74 9.79 12.02
CA LEU A 648 -6.90 11.17 12.51
C LEU A 648 -5.86 11.46 13.61
N GLY A 649 -5.39 12.72 13.67
CA GLY A 649 -4.92 13.31 14.91
C GLY A 649 -6.09 14.03 15.57
N ALA A 650 -6.39 13.73 16.83
CA ALA A 650 -7.57 14.26 17.49
C ALA A 650 -7.27 14.69 18.93
N VAL A 651 -7.86 15.82 19.35
CA VAL A 651 -7.86 16.30 20.71
C VAL A 651 -9.24 16.83 21.10
N ALA A 652 -9.55 16.88 22.39
CA ALA A 652 -10.76 17.52 22.86
C ALA A 652 -10.77 18.99 22.48
N GLY A 653 -11.84 19.41 21.84
CA GLY A 653 -12.16 20.80 21.50
C GLY A 653 -13.16 21.43 22.47
N PRO A 654 -13.54 22.69 22.25
CA PRO A 654 -14.54 23.35 23.06
C PRO A 654 -15.94 22.74 22.87
N GLU A 655 -16.79 22.92 23.86
CA GLU A 655 -18.22 22.53 23.81
C GLU A 655 -18.47 21.04 23.50
N GLY A 656 -17.55 20.17 23.89
CA GLY A 656 -17.67 18.72 23.64
C GLY A 656 -17.34 18.27 22.23
N ALA A 657 -16.85 19.16 21.37
CA ALA A 657 -16.39 18.83 20.03
C ALA A 657 -14.98 18.19 20.05
N VAL A 658 -14.56 17.66 18.93
CA VAL A 658 -13.21 17.14 18.67
C VAL A 658 -12.53 18.02 17.63
N ASP A 659 -11.41 18.62 17.98
CA ASP A 659 -10.52 19.26 17.03
C ASP A 659 -9.63 18.18 16.41
N ALA A 660 -9.74 18.00 15.10
CA ALA A 660 -9.04 16.96 14.37
C ALA A 660 -8.17 17.52 13.25
N VAL A 661 -7.06 16.84 12.98
CA VAL A 661 -6.25 17.00 11.78
C VAL A 661 -6.17 15.67 11.05
N PHE A 662 -6.11 15.72 9.72
CA PHE A 662 -5.96 14.55 8.89
C PHE A 662 -5.12 14.86 7.65
N ARG A 663 -4.51 13.84 7.08
CA ARG A 663 -3.90 13.90 5.77
C ARG A 663 -4.98 13.62 4.74
N GLY A 664 -5.22 14.57 3.85
CA GLY A 664 -6.04 14.33 2.67
C GLY A 664 -5.37 13.35 1.72
N VAL A 665 -6.16 12.68 0.90
CA VAL A 665 -5.64 11.77 -0.13
C VAL A 665 -4.76 12.49 -1.17
N ASP A 666 -4.85 13.80 -1.25
CA ASP A 666 -3.94 14.69 -1.99
C ASP A 666 -2.60 14.98 -1.28
N GLY A 667 -2.40 14.38 -0.10
CA GLY A 667 -1.19 14.57 0.71
C GLY A 667 -1.17 15.84 1.56
N HIS A 668 -2.14 16.76 1.41
CA HIS A 668 -2.22 17.96 2.23
C HIS A 668 -2.75 17.66 3.63
N VAL A 669 -2.39 18.50 4.61
CA VAL A 669 -2.90 18.42 5.98
C VAL A 669 -4.08 19.35 6.14
N TYR A 670 -5.19 18.79 6.58
CA TYR A 670 -6.44 19.50 6.85
C TYR A 670 -6.73 19.56 8.33
N ARG A 671 -7.43 20.62 8.74
CA ARG A 671 -8.00 20.75 10.09
C ARG A 671 -9.50 20.83 10.00
N THR A 672 -10.19 20.12 10.89
CA THR A 672 -11.65 20.15 11.01
C THR A 672 -12.08 20.08 12.47
N ARG A 673 -13.34 20.37 12.72
CA ARG A 673 -14.00 20.17 14.01
C ARG A 673 -15.16 19.21 13.83
N ILE A 674 -15.09 18.07 14.53
CA ILE A 674 -16.13 17.04 14.56
C ILE A 674 -17.05 17.35 15.77
N LYS A 675 -18.35 17.47 15.52
CA LYS A 675 -19.35 17.81 16.54
C LYS A 675 -20.12 16.59 17.04
#